data_5de2834fb0a467adf957ac1848fc90bf
#
_entry.id   5de2834fb0a467adf957ac1848fc90bf
#
_cell.length_a   1.000
_cell.length_b   1.000
_cell.length_c   1.000
_cell.angle_alpha   90.00
_cell.angle_beta   90.00
_cell.angle_gamma   90.00
#
_symmetry.space_group_name_H-M   'P 1'
#
loop_
_entity.id
_entity.type
_entity.pdbx_description
1 polymer ?
#
loop_
_entity_poly.entity_id
_entity_poly.type
_entity_poly.pdbx_seq_one_letter_code
_entity_poly.pdbx_strand_id
1 'polypeptide(L)'
;YGFRQVAEAAIHLATPEERAPLEVYAAGVNAFIAQRPGRWGLEFQLLGLKPEPWQPEDSLKVMLLMHEDLSTSWKSKLQAEAMVGLPEPLQRFLQPAVSDEDRPLIPDAKPLTGDTAAFLQSQALRQKVAAGSELHAWLDQAQALPLPDPESRQASNNWVVAGSRTRSGKPLLANDPHLDLACPGIWFPLRIEWAGRFAQGVALPGIPTIVIGTNDRMAWGFTNLGTDLQDLYREPAVEQRRELIAVKGQAPVEHLVPLGKHGPQVLPGLSLHWPALDPRHLHRPLTGLMEAHDWADFNAAIDVHPGPPQNMIYADREGHIGWRASGLIPLRRPGDDGSRIHDGTRPDEDWRGFVAPIDMPRVYDPAQGLIATANNRTIGTAFPAPVATGWASMSRAGRILERLEKDGPWDAAAFEALQRDPVSRFHAAFVSALGLQEVLPGFQGEAEPGSTAFTRAELLRRTFRRKLLERLLQGTALAPKDYRHFGDDLWVLAAAKATPGEWHRAGLGDKATFVQACLAEAQKEPAWKRPWGEQNELRIKHPFGRGGGLLAWLFNPATRQIPGSAKSIRALTGTHGQSMRMVADLADLNATRLVLPLGVSGHLGSSHRIDQTAAWCLGDPQGDQTCLHQPAREHLLLTPR
;
A
#
# COMPACT_ATOMS: atom_id res chain seq x y z
N TYR A 1 19.49 6.85 -0.42
CA TYR A 1 19.50 5.88 -1.53
C TYR A 1 20.23 6.38 -2.77
N GLY A 2 20.21 7.69 -3.10
CA GLY A 2 20.86 8.23 -4.30
C GLY A 2 19.94 8.32 -5.51
N PHE A 3 18.68 8.63 -5.28
CA PHE A 3 17.66 8.72 -6.34
C PHE A 3 17.99 9.72 -7.43
N ARG A 4 18.71 10.82 -7.10
CA ARG A 4 19.14 11.81 -8.09
C ARG A 4 20.06 11.17 -9.13
N GLN A 5 21.12 10.49 -8.69
CA GLN A 5 22.09 9.84 -9.58
C GLN A 5 21.45 8.74 -10.42
N VAL A 6 20.54 7.97 -9.83
CA VAL A 6 19.80 6.92 -10.55
C VAL A 6 18.93 7.53 -11.65
N ALA A 7 18.19 8.60 -11.35
CA ALA A 7 17.32 9.28 -12.32
C ALA A 7 18.12 9.92 -13.46
N GLU A 8 19.23 10.61 -13.15
CA GLU A 8 20.15 11.19 -14.14
C GLU A 8 20.73 10.09 -15.05
N ALA A 9 21.21 8.98 -14.49
CA ALA A 9 21.72 7.86 -15.27
C ALA A 9 20.64 7.21 -16.14
N ALA A 10 19.41 7.07 -15.64
CA ALA A 10 18.30 6.48 -16.38
C ALA A 10 17.92 7.32 -17.62
N ILE A 11 17.91 8.65 -17.53
CA ILE A 11 17.66 9.53 -18.69
C ILE A 11 18.73 9.36 -19.77
N HIS A 12 19.99 9.14 -19.39
CA HIS A 12 21.06 8.87 -20.35
C HIS A 12 20.93 7.52 -21.06
N LEU A 13 20.32 6.54 -20.40
CA LEU A 13 20.07 5.20 -20.97
C LEU A 13 18.80 5.14 -21.83
N ALA A 14 17.85 6.07 -21.61
CA ALA A 14 16.57 6.10 -22.29
C ALA A 14 16.73 6.40 -23.80
N THR A 15 15.94 5.73 -24.64
CA THR A 15 15.84 6.06 -26.07
C THR A 15 15.16 7.42 -26.25
N PRO A 16 15.29 8.06 -27.44
CA PRO A 16 14.57 9.30 -27.73
C PRO A 16 13.04 9.17 -27.50
N GLU A 17 12.45 8.03 -27.88
CA GLU A 17 11.01 7.75 -27.74
C GLU A 17 10.60 7.64 -26.25
N GLU A 18 11.44 7.04 -25.42
CA GLU A 18 11.20 6.91 -23.98
C GLU A 18 11.37 8.25 -23.24
N ARG A 19 12.28 9.12 -23.72
CA ARG A 19 12.49 10.47 -23.15
C ARG A 19 11.42 11.47 -23.56
N ALA A 20 10.90 11.38 -24.77
CA ALA A 20 9.99 12.38 -25.33
C ALA A 20 8.81 12.75 -24.41
N PRO A 21 8.08 11.82 -23.78
CA PRO A 21 7.00 12.19 -22.84
C PRO A 21 7.50 12.99 -21.63
N LEU A 22 8.69 12.65 -21.12
CA LEU A 22 9.30 13.32 -19.96
C LEU A 22 9.76 14.74 -20.33
N GLU A 23 10.35 14.90 -21.51
CA GLU A 23 10.81 16.20 -22.05
C GLU A 23 9.63 17.14 -22.33
N VAL A 24 8.55 16.63 -22.94
CA VAL A 24 7.32 17.40 -23.20
C VAL A 24 6.66 17.83 -21.90
N TYR A 25 6.60 16.94 -20.91
CA TYR A 25 6.07 17.27 -19.59
C TYR A 25 6.90 18.37 -18.91
N ALA A 26 8.22 18.24 -18.91
CA ALA A 26 9.14 19.25 -18.36
C ALA A 26 8.96 20.61 -19.05
N ALA A 27 8.85 20.62 -20.39
CA ALA A 27 8.61 21.85 -21.15
C ALA A 27 7.30 22.53 -20.75
N GLY A 28 6.22 21.77 -20.54
CA GLY A 28 4.93 22.29 -20.07
C GLY A 28 5.01 22.92 -18.68
N VAL A 29 5.66 22.25 -17.72
CA VAL A 29 5.89 22.78 -16.35
C VAL A 29 6.70 24.08 -16.43
N ASN A 30 7.77 24.10 -17.20
CA ASN A 30 8.65 25.27 -17.33
C ASN A 30 7.96 26.46 -18.04
N ALA A 31 7.11 26.18 -19.01
CA ALA A 31 6.28 27.22 -19.65
C ALA A 31 5.34 27.88 -18.63
N PHE A 32 4.71 27.09 -17.75
CA PHE A 32 3.86 27.61 -16.68
C PHE A 32 4.66 28.47 -15.68
N ILE A 33 5.82 27.99 -15.24
CA ILE A 33 6.71 28.74 -14.32
C ILE A 33 7.12 30.10 -14.95
N ALA A 34 7.50 30.10 -16.23
CA ALA A 34 7.95 31.29 -16.93
C ALA A 34 6.82 32.32 -17.17
N GLN A 35 5.58 31.87 -17.37
CA GLN A 35 4.43 32.75 -17.61
C GLN A 35 3.91 33.43 -16.34
N ARG A 36 4.31 32.97 -15.14
CA ARG A 36 3.79 33.44 -13.84
C ARG A 36 4.89 33.86 -12.86
N PRO A 37 5.83 34.74 -13.24
CA PRO A 37 6.92 35.16 -12.38
C PRO A 37 6.37 35.81 -11.10
N GLY A 38 6.76 35.24 -9.93
CA GLY A 38 6.33 35.73 -8.62
C GLY A 38 4.89 35.39 -8.22
N ARG A 39 4.12 34.69 -9.07
CA ARG A 39 2.73 34.24 -8.79
C ARG A 39 2.65 32.72 -8.61
N TRP A 40 3.66 32.16 -7.98
CA TRP A 40 3.68 30.74 -7.62
C TRP A 40 2.83 30.49 -6.36
N GLY A 41 2.67 29.26 -5.95
CA GLY A 41 1.91 28.91 -4.75
C GLY A 41 2.37 29.70 -3.51
N LEU A 42 1.46 29.86 -2.56
CA LEU A 42 1.71 30.62 -1.32
C LEU A 42 2.91 30.06 -0.55
N GLU A 43 3.16 28.76 -0.65
CA GLU A 43 4.27 28.06 -0.02
C GLU A 43 5.63 28.61 -0.48
N PHE A 44 5.80 28.87 -1.78
CA PHE A 44 7.01 29.49 -2.33
C PHE A 44 7.22 30.90 -1.76
N GLN A 45 6.15 31.67 -1.64
CA GLN A 45 6.21 33.04 -1.10
C GLN A 45 6.58 33.03 0.39
N LEU A 46 5.94 32.18 1.18
CA LEU A 46 6.21 32.06 2.63
C LEU A 46 7.64 31.54 2.91
N LEU A 47 8.12 30.64 2.09
CA LEU A 47 9.48 30.12 2.18
C LEU A 47 10.50 31.07 1.54
N GLY A 48 10.08 32.08 0.78
CA GLY A 48 11.00 32.93 0.01
C GLY A 48 11.84 32.13 -0.99
N LEU A 49 11.22 31.10 -1.61
CA LEU A 49 11.82 30.25 -2.63
C LEU A 49 11.27 30.60 -4.01
N LYS A 50 11.99 30.18 -5.03
CA LYS A 50 11.53 30.18 -6.42
C LYS A 50 11.52 28.75 -6.93
N PRO A 51 10.54 28.36 -7.76
CA PRO A 51 10.60 27.05 -8.39
C PRO A 51 11.80 27.00 -9.34
N GLU A 52 12.56 25.94 -9.26
CA GLU A 52 13.61 25.65 -10.24
C GLU A 52 12.98 25.08 -11.51
N PRO A 53 13.64 25.20 -12.68
CA PRO A 53 13.18 24.55 -13.90
C PRO A 53 13.08 23.03 -13.70
N TRP A 54 11.92 22.47 -14.07
CA TRP A 54 11.70 21.04 -14.05
C TRP A 54 12.54 20.34 -15.12
N GLN A 55 13.25 19.29 -14.75
CA GLN A 55 14.03 18.48 -15.66
C GLN A 55 13.32 17.13 -15.92
N PRO A 56 13.57 16.45 -17.06
CA PRO A 56 12.98 15.13 -17.33
C PRO A 56 13.22 14.11 -16.22
N GLU A 57 14.43 14.12 -15.62
CA GLU A 57 14.78 13.26 -14.49
C GLU A 57 14.00 13.53 -13.21
N ASP A 58 13.38 14.72 -13.05
CA ASP A 58 12.54 15.00 -11.89
C ASP A 58 11.28 14.12 -11.87
N SER A 59 10.76 13.81 -13.05
CA SER A 59 9.65 12.85 -13.17
C SER A 59 10.06 11.44 -12.73
N LEU A 60 11.29 11.02 -13.04
CA LEU A 60 11.83 9.74 -12.56
C LEU A 60 12.06 9.75 -11.04
N LYS A 61 12.46 10.90 -10.45
CA LYS A 61 12.58 11.05 -9.00
C LYS A 61 11.23 10.90 -8.30
N VAL A 62 10.14 11.41 -8.89
CA VAL A 62 8.77 11.19 -8.39
C VAL A 62 8.41 9.71 -8.41
N MET A 63 8.74 8.97 -9.49
CA MET A 63 8.55 7.52 -9.55
C MET A 63 9.35 6.80 -8.45
N LEU A 64 10.60 7.18 -8.23
CA LEU A 64 11.46 6.59 -7.18
C LEU A 64 10.92 6.83 -5.77
N LEU A 65 10.32 7.99 -5.50
CA LEU A 65 9.63 8.25 -4.24
C LEU A 65 8.44 7.30 -4.03
N MET A 66 7.67 7.02 -5.10
CA MET A 66 6.59 6.01 -5.04
C MET A 66 7.12 4.59 -4.85
N HIS A 67 8.26 4.26 -5.47
CA HIS A 67 8.95 2.99 -5.20
C HIS A 67 9.34 2.86 -3.73
N GLU A 68 9.86 3.91 -3.12
CA GLU A 68 10.25 3.91 -1.70
C GLU A 68 9.02 3.78 -0.80
N ASP A 69 7.95 4.54 -1.08
CA ASP A 69 6.72 4.50 -0.29
C ASP A 69 6.07 3.10 -0.30
N LEU A 70 6.13 2.39 -1.42
CA LEU A 70 5.50 1.09 -1.61
C LEU A 70 6.44 -0.13 -1.44
N SER A 71 7.72 0.08 -1.11
CA SER A 71 8.72 -0.99 -0.97
C SER A 71 9.47 -0.85 0.36
N THR A 72 9.14 -1.68 1.33
CA THR A 72 9.73 -1.61 2.69
C THR A 72 10.24 -2.96 3.19
N SER A 73 10.43 -3.94 2.30
CA SER A 73 10.74 -5.32 2.68
C SER A 73 12.09 -5.50 3.40
N TRP A 74 13.09 -4.65 3.11
CA TRP A 74 14.38 -4.73 3.80
C TRP A 74 14.29 -4.57 5.32
N LYS A 75 13.31 -3.79 5.82
CA LYS A 75 13.08 -3.58 7.25
C LYS A 75 12.52 -4.83 7.92
N SER A 76 11.71 -5.60 7.21
CA SER A 76 11.20 -6.89 7.69
C SER A 76 12.29 -7.92 7.89
N LYS A 77 13.37 -7.85 7.09
CA LYS A 77 14.53 -8.75 7.22
C LYS A 77 15.31 -8.54 8.52
N LEU A 78 15.39 -7.32 9.01
CA LEU A 78 15.98 -7.05 10.33
C LEU A 78 15.19 -7.73 11.45
N GLN A 79 13.87 -7.76 11.34
CA GLN A 79 13.03 -8.47 12.32
C GLN A 79 13.13 -9.99 12.17
N ALA A 80 13.17 -10.50 10.94
CA ALA A 80 13.40 -11.91 10.69
C ALA A 80 14.75 -12.36 11.26
N GLU A 81 15.79 -11.56 11.08
CA GLU A 81 17.12 -11.80 11.68
C GLU A 81 17.06 -11.78 13.22
N ALA A 82 16.27 -10.87 13.81
CA ALA A 82 16.05 -10.81 15.26
C ALA A 82 15.35 -12.05 15.82
N MET A 83 14.66 -12.79 14.99
CA MET A 83 13.98 -14.02 15.35
C MET A 83 14.79 -15.29 15.04
N VAL A 84 15.98 -15.14 14.45
CA VAL A 84 16.93 -16.25 14.30
C VAL A 84 17.27 -16.80 15.69
N GLY A 85 17.15 -18.11 15.87
CA GLY A 85 17.30 -18.76 17.17
C GLY A 85 15.98 -19.00 17.92
N LEU A 86 14.86 -18.40 17.49
CA LEU A 86 13.55 -18.87 17.95
C LEU A 86 13.20 -20.19 17.24
N PRO A 87 12.42 -21.08 17.90
CA PRO A 87 11.89 -22.25 17.22
C PRO A 87 11.11 -21.89 15.96
N GLU A 88 11.33 -22.63 14.88
CA GLU A 88 10.70 -22.36 13.58
C GLU A 88 9.18 -22.18 13.65
N PRO A 89 8.40 -22.98 14.40
CA PRO A 89 6.96 -22.77 14.52
C PRO A 89 6.61 -21.39 15.11
N LEU A 90 7.43 -20.86 16.02
CA LEU A 90 7.22 -19.54 16.61
C LEU A 90 7.58 -18.41 15.62
N GLN A 91 8.66 -18.59 14.84
CA GLN A 91 9.00 -17.65 13.78
C GLN A 91 7.86 -17.52 12.76
N ARG A 92 7.35 -18.64 12.25
CA ARG A 92 6.22 -18.69 11.31
C ARG A 92 4.93 -18.14 11.92
N PHE A 93 4.70 -18.37 13.20
CA PHE A 93 3.53 -17.81 13.89
C PHE A 93 3.58 -16.28 13.93
N LEU A 94 4.73 -15.70 14.21
CA LEU A 94 4.93 -14.26 14.26
C LEU A 94 5.01 -13.60 12.86
N GLN A 95 5.48 -14.32 11.86
CA GLN A 95 5.57 -13.87 10.48
C GLN A 95 4.86 -14.86 9.52
N PRO A 96 3.54 -14.98 9.61
CA PRO A 96 2.82 -15.92 8.77
C PRO A 96 2.79 -15.45 7.32
N ALA A 97 3.26 -16.32 6.42
CA ALA A 97 3.18 -16.13 4.97
C ALA A 97 1.92 -16.79 4.36
N VAL A 98 1.34 -17.76 5.05
CA VAL A 98 0.18 -18.55 4.61
C VAL A 98 -0.89 -18.60 5.68
N SER A 99 -2.15 -18.43 5.27
CA SER A 99 -3.34 -18.56 6.11
C SER A 99 -4.31 -19.58 5.53
N ASP A 100 -5.03 -20.32 6.39
CA ASP A 100 -6.10 -21.23 5.96
C ASP A 100 -7.29 -20.51 5.28
N GLU A 101 -7.39 -19.18 5.42
CA GLU A 101 -8.40 -18.36 4.77
C GLU A 101 -7.98 -17.87 3.37
N ASP A 102 -6.70 -18.08 2.96
CA ASP A 102 -6.18 -17.58 1.68
C ASP A 102 -6.94 -18.15 0.48
N ARG A 103 -7.18 -17.29 -0.49
CA ARG A 103 -7.79 -17.60 -1.79
C ARG A 103 -6.94 -17.00 -2.92
N PRO A 104 -5.77 -17.59 -3.19
CA PRO A 104 -4.87 -17.04 -4.21
C PRO A 104 -5.47 -17.20 -5.62
N LEU A 105 -5.20 -16.23 -6.49
CA LEU A 105 -5.59 -16.25 -7.90
C LEU A 105 -4.79 -17.29 -8.70
N ILE A 106 -3.49 -17.39 -8.39
CA ILE A 106 -2.66 -18.51 -8.82
C ILE A 106 -2.68 -19.54 -7.70
N PRO A 107 -3.16 -20.77 -7.92
CA PRO A 107 -3.39 -21.73 -6.85
C PRO A 107 -2.10 -22.21 -6.19
N ASP A 108 -2.26 -22.89 -5.06
CA ASP A 108 -1.18 -23.67 -4.46
C ASP A 108 -1.01 -25.01 -5.20
N ALA A 109 0.24 -25.44 -5.36
CA ALA A 109 0.56 -26.72 -5.98
C ALA A 109 0.01 -27.92 -5.16
N LYS A 110 -0.14 -27.73 -3.85
CA LYS A 110 -0.73 -28.69 -2.89
C LYS A 110 -1.49 -27.90 -1.81
N PRO A 111 -2.51 -28.48 -1.18
CA PRO A 111 -3.15 -27.87 -0.02
C PRO A 111 -2.11 -27.53 1.05
N LEU A 112 -2.14 -26.31 1.56
CA LEU A 112 -1.24 -25.83 2.61
C LEU A 112 -2.02 -25.71 3.92
N THR A 113 -1.33 -25.96 5.03
CA THR A 113 -1.80 -25.60 6.37
C THR A 113 -1.25 -24.24 6.73
N GLY A 114 -2.08 -23.37 7.30
CA GLY A 114 -1.65 -22.03 7.71
C GLY A 114 -0.52 -22.07 8.74
N ASP A 115 0.43 -21.16 8.62
CA ASP A 115 1.65 -21.09 9.44
C ASP A 115 1.37 -21.01 10.95
N THR A 116 0.22 -20.43 11.33
CA THR A 116 -0.16 -20.27 12.72
C THR A 116 -0.56 -21.59 13.41
N ALA A 117 -1.04 -22.57 12.67
CA ALA A 117 -1.49 -23.87 13.22
C ALA A 117 -0.32 -24.68 13.79
N ALA A 118 0.82 -24.70 13.12
CA ALA A 118 2.01 -25.43 13.56
C ALA A 118 2.50 -24.98 14.95
N PHE A 119 2.49 -23.67 15.23
CA PHE A 119 2.86 -23.13 16.53
C PHE A 119 1.92 -23.59 17.65
N LEU A 120 0.60 -23.52 17.43
CA LEU A 120 -0.41 -23.90 18.44
C LEU A 120 -0.38 -25.38 18.78
N GLN A 121 0.19 -26.21 17.91
CA GLN A 121 0.40 -27.65 18.14
C GLN A 121 1.79 -27.97 18.71
N SER A 122 2.68 -26.99 18.85
CA SER A 122 4.08 -27.17 19.26
C SER A 122 4.31 -26.85 20.74
N GLN A 123 5.50 -27.18 21.22
CA GLN A 123 6.03 -26.74 22.53
C GLN A 123 7.11 -25.64 22.35
N ALA A 124 7.02 -24.87 21.28
CA ALA A 124 8.06 -23.94 20.86
C ALA A 124 8.44 -22.90 21.93
N LEU A 125 7.48 -22.41 22.73
CA LEU A 125 7.79 -21.46 23.80
C LEU A 125 8.68 -22.02 24.92
N ARG A 126 8.74 -23.33 25.06
CA ARG A 126 9.58 -24.00 26.07
C ARG A 126 11.02 -24.20 25.60
N GLN A 127 11.29 -24.00 24.31
CA GLN A 127 12.57 -24.30 23.65
C GLN A 127 13.31 -23.02 23.21
N LYS A 128 12.96 -21.87 23.75
CA LYS A 128 13.55 -20.59 23.37
C LYS A 128 15.05 -20.51 23.67
N VAL A 129 15.80 -19.99 22.71
CA VAL A 129 17.22 -19.66 22.86
C VAL A 129 17.39 -18.15 22.70
N ALA A 130 18.24 -17.53 23.49
CA ALA A 130 18.51 -16.09 23.40
C ALA A 130 19.31 -15.75 22.13
N ALA A 131 18.96 -14.65 21.45
CA ALA A 131 19.64 -14.19 20.25
C ALA A 131 20.85 -13.30 20.57
N GLY A 132 21.78 -13.14 19.60
CA GLY A 132 23.05 -12.44 19.78
C GLY A 132 22.96 -10.89 19.80
N SER A 133 24.03 -10.23 20.25
CA SER A 133 24.07 -8.81 20.60
C SER A 133 24.24 -7.80 19.44
N GLU A 134 24.81 -8.19 18.29
CA GLU A 134 25.02 -7.25 17.14
C GLU A 134 23.71 -6.72 16.56
N LEU A 135 22.70 -7.52 16.64
CA LEU A 135 21.39 -7.22 16.10
C LEU A 135 20.67 -6.05 16.79
N HIS A 136 20.91 -5.85 18.09
CA HIS A 136 20.31 -4.74 18.85
C HIS A 136 20.74 -3.37 18.29
N ALA A 137 22.02 -3.23 17.90
CA ALA A 137 22.54 -1.98 17.35
C ALA A 137 21.88 -1.64 16.00
N TRP A 138 21.59 -2.61 15.16
CA TRP A 138 20.88 -2.40 13.88
C TRP A 138 19.41 -2.09 14.09
N LEU A 139 18.74 -2.78 15.00
CA LEU A 139 17.34 -2.51 15.33
C LEU A 139 17.16 -1.10 15.92
N ASP A 140 18.02 -0.69 16.84
CA ASP A 140 17.99 0.65 17.43
C ASP A 140 18.23 1.74 16.37
N GLN A 141 19.18 1.54 15.45
CA GLN A 141 19.43 2.47 14.36
C GLN A 141 18.29 2.48 13.33
N ALA A 142 17.72 1.33 13.01
CA ALA A 142 16.57 1.26 12.12
C ALA A 142 15.34 1.95 12.69
N GLN A 143 15.17 1.97 14.03
CA GLN A 143 14.08 2.70 14.70
C GLN A 143 14.24 4.22 14.66
N ALA A 144 15.49 4.72 14.63
CA ALA A 144 15.75 6.15 14.47
C ALA A 144 15.37 6.67 13.07
N LEU A 145 15.23 5.79 12.09
CA LEU A 145 14.67 6.13 10.78
C LEU A 145 13.15 6.32 10.93
N PRO A 146 12.57 7.31 10.26
CA PRO A 146 11.12 7.49 10.25
C PRO A 146 10.48 6.28 9.56
N LEU A 147 10.18 5.26 10.36
CA LEU A 147 9.50 4.08 9.89
C LEU A 147 8.00 4.34 9.95
N PRO A 148 7.29 4.11 8.86
CA PRO A 148 5.84 4.12 8.88
C PRO A 148 5.31 2.97 9.72
N ASP A 149 4.13 3.18 10.25
CA ASP A 149 3.36 2.13 10.90
C ASP A 149 3.01 1.05 9.85
N PRO A 150 3.43 -0.21 10.01
CA PRO A 150 3.09 -1.29 9.09
C PRO A 150 1.58 -1.49 8.93
N GLU A 151 0.78 -1.19 9.96
CA GLU A 151 -0.69 -1.25 9.88
C GLU A 151 -1.26 -0.17 8.94
N SER A 152 -0.52 0.92 8.69
CA SER A 152 -0.99 2.06 7.90
C SER A 152 -0.51 2.07 6.45
N ARG A 153 0.50 1.31 6.05
CA ARG A 153 1.25 1.58 4.81
C ARG A 153 0.95 0.76 3.58
N GLN A 154 0.27 -0.35 3.65
CA GLN A 154 0.09 -1.19 2.45
C GLN A 154 -1.35 -1.65 2.33
N ALA A 155 -2.25 -0.70 2.26
CA ALA A 155 -3.63 -1.00 2.02
C ALA A 155 -4.05 -0.45 0.66
N SER A 156 -4.81 -1.21 -0.09
CA SER A 156 -5.53 -0.80 -1.29
C SER A 156 -6.60 -1.84 -1.56
N ASN A 157 -7.67 -1.48 -2.24
CA ASN A 157 -8.62 -2.46 -2.74
C ASN A 157 -8.74 -2.31 -4.24
N ASN A 158 -8.92 -3.43 -4.92
CA ASN A 158 -9.22 -3.47 -6.34
C ASN A 158 -10.07 -4.70 -6.65
N TRP A 159 -11.17 -4.53 -7.37
CA TRP A 159 -12.00 -5.66 -7.79
C TRP A 159 -12.70 -5.37 -9.11
N VAL A 160 -13.05 -6.46 -9.80
CA VAL A 160 -13.78 -6.43 -11.05
C VAL A 160 -14.79 -7.58 -11.08
N VAL A 161 -15.93 -7.35 -11.70
CA VAL A 161 -16.89 -8.41 -12.01
C VAL A 161 -17.22 -8.39 -13.50
N ALA A 162 -17.46 -9.58 -14.07
CA ALA A 162 -17.88 -9.75 -15.45
C ALA A 162 -19.31 -9.23 -15.66
N GLY A 163 -19.68 -8.94 -16.91
CA GLY A 163 -20.99 -8.43 -17.29
C GLY A 163 -22.17 -9.29 -16.85
N SER A 164 -21.98 -10.62 -16.71
CA SER A 164 -23.01 -11.54 -16.18
C SER A 164 -23.44 -11.23 -14.73
N ARG A 165 -22.64 -10.42 -14.00
CA ARG A 165 -22.90 -10.04 -12.59
C ARG A 165 -23.36 -8.58 -12.45
N THR A 166 -23.55 -7.86 -13.55
CA THR A 166 -23.88 -6.43 -13.56
C THR A 166 -25.25 -6.15 -14.15
N ARG A 167 -25.81 -4.98 -13.84
CA ARG A 167 -27.07 -4.50 -14.44
C ARG A 167 -26.89 -4.05 -15.89
N SER A 168 -25.71 -3.51 -16.23
CA SER A 168 -25.39 -3.02 -17.57
C SER A 168 -25.05 -4.15 -18.56
N GLY A 169 -24.79 -5.37 -18.08
CA GLY A 169 -24.32 -6.49 -18.91
C GLY A 169 -22.86 -6.35 -19.35
N LYS A 170 -22.14 -5.31 -18.88
CA LYS A 170 -20.70 -5.08 -19.12
C LYS A 170 -19.95 -5.11 -17.81
N PRO A 171 -18.62 -5.39 -17.81
CA PRO A 171 -17.85 -5.42 -16.59
C PRO A 171 -17.90 -4.13 -15.78
N LEU A 172 -17.75 -4.26 -14.46
CA LEU A 172 -17.55 -3.15 -13.53
C LEU A 172 -16.23 -3.33 -12.82
N LEU A 173 -15.39 -2.27 -12.78
CA LEU A 173 -14.12 -2.23 -12.07
C LEU A 173 -14.15 -1.13 -11.01
N ALA A 174 -13.66 -1.46 -9.80
CA ALA A 174 -13.44 -0.48 -8.73
C ALA A 174 -12.00 -0.54 -8.22
N ASN A 175 -11.43 0.62 -7.89
CA ASN A 175 -10.12 0.74 -7.27
C ASN A 175 -10.07 1.87 -6.25
N ASP A 176 -9.46 1.62 -5.11
CA ASP A 176 -9.19 2.61 -4.06
C ASP A 176 -7.84 2.33 -3.39
N PRO A 177 -6.76 3.00 -3.83
CA PRO A 177 -5.46 2.95 -3.16
C PRO A 177 -5.54 3.61 -1.79
N HIS A 178 -4.96 2.97 -0.77
CA HIS A 178 -4.87 3.54 0.57
C HIS A 178 -3.45 4.03 0.82
N LEU A 179 -3.32 5.33 0.98
CA LEU A 179 -2.06 6.03 1.18
C LEU A 179 -2.20 7.04 2.31
N ASP A 180 -1.11 7.66 2.70
CA ASP A 180 -1.13 8.79 3.62
C ASP A 180 -1.89 9.96 3.00
N LEU A 181 -2.85 10.48 3.75
CA LEU A 181 -3.71 11.56 3.30
C LEU A 181 -3.06 12.91 3.64
N ALA A 182 -2.83 13.71 2.62
CA ALA A 182 -2.18 15.01 2.71
C ALA A 182 -3.00 16.11 2.02
N CYS A 183 -2.69 17.36 2.31
CA CYS A 183 -3.20 18.55 1.62
C CYS A 183 -2.02 19.36 1.07
N PRO A 184 -1.86 19.49 -0.28
CA PRO A 184 -2.67 18.86 -1.32
C PRO A 184 -2.57 17.33 -1.31
N GLY A 185 -3.55 16.66 -1.93
CA GLY A 185 -3.54 15.22 -2.12
C GLY A 185 -2.49 14.78 -3.14
N ILE A 186 -2.18 13.48 -3.14
CA ILE A 186 -1.19 12.90 -4.04
C ILE A 186 -1.69 12.75 -5.48
N TRP A 187 -3.01 12.66 -5.68
CA TRP A 187 -3.62 12.40 -6.97
C TRP A 187 -4.13 13.67 -7.64
N PHE A 188 -3.90 13.74 -8.95
CA PHE A 188 -4.46 14.77 -9.82
C PHE A 188 -5.39 14.11 -10.86
N PRO A 189 -6.72 14.29 -10.78
CA PRO A 189 -7.65 13.78 -11.78
C PRO A 189 -7.54 14.58 -13.06
N LEU A 190 -7.47 13.87 -14.18
CA LEU A 190 -7.45 14.47 -15.50
C LEU A 190 -8.10 13.59 -16.55
N ARG A 191 -8.51 14.23 -17.65
CA ARG A 191 -8.91 13.60 -18.89
C ARG A 191 -8.14 14.23 -20.04
N ILE A 192 -7.58 13.38 -20.88
CA ILE A 192 -6.84 13.77 -22.09
C ILE A 192 -7.61 13.23 -23.28
N GLU A 193 -7.83 14.04 -24.29
CA GLU A 193 -8.51 13.68 -25.54
C GLU A 193 -7.60 13.96 -26.74
N TRP A 194 -7.50 13.01 -27.65
CA TRP A 194 -6.71 13.13 -28.86
C TRP A 194 -7.25 12.22 -29.97
N ALA A 195 -7.27 12.72 -31.21
CA ALA A 195 -7.64 11.94 -32.41
C ALA A 195 -8.91 11.08 -32.25
N GLY A 196 -9.92 11.58 -31.54
CA GLY A 196 -11.18 10.86 -31.28
C GLY A 196 -11.10 9.78 -30.19
N ARG A 197 -9.97 9.67 -29.50
CA ARG A 197 -9.75 8.81 -28.34
C ARG A 197 -9.69 9.64 -27.06
N PHE A 198 -9.75 8.99 -25.93
CA PHE A 198 -9.50 9.61 -24.63
C PHE A 198 -8.83 8.63 -23.65
N ALA A 199 -8.18 9.21 -22.66
CA ALA A 199 -7.83 8.54 -21.42
C ALA A 199 -8.18 9.45 -20.24
N GLN A 200 -8.68 8.88 -19.15
CA GLN A 200 -9.07 9.63 -17.95
C GLN A 200 -8.82 8.82 -16.68
N GLY A 201 -8.60 9.52 -15.58
CA GLY A 201 -8.32 8.90 -14.29
C GLY A 201 -7.47 9.80 -13.40
N VAL A 202 -6.52 9.21 -12.67
CA VAL A 202 -5.59 9.96 -11.82
C VAL A 202 -4.16 9.81 -12.29
N ALA A 203 -3.44 10.94 -12.27
CA ALA A 203 -1.99 11.01 -12.41
C ALA A 203 -1.33 11.39 -11.07
N LEU A 204 -0.05 11.10 -10.93
CA LEU A 204 0.80 11.72 -9.92
C LEU A 204 1.38 13.01 -10.50
N PRO A 205 1.23 14.18 -9.85
CA PRO A 205 1.91 15.38 -10.27
C PRO A 205 3.40 15.15 -10.42
N GLY A 206 3.92 15.35 -11.63
CA GLY A 206 5.31 15.05 -11.98
C GLY A 206 5.48 13.86 -12.94
N ILE A 207 4.46 13.03 -13.17
CA ILE A 207 4.55 11.86 -14.07
C ILE A 207 3.59 12.06 -15.26
N PRO A 208 4.06 11.93 -16.52
CA PRO A 208 3.25 12.16 -17.73
C PRO A 208 2.39 10.95 -18.11
N THR A 209 1.61 10.39 -17.17
CA THR A 209 0.72 9.26 -17.45
C THR A 209 -0.47 9.24 -16.51
N ILE A 210 -1.56 8.63 -16.96
CA ILE A 210 -2.68 8.24 -16.09
C ILE A 210 -2.30 6.92 -15.44
N VAL A 211 -2.08 6.96 -14.11
CA VAL A 211 -1.63 5.81 -13.33
C VAL A 211 -2.76 4.81 -13.14
N ILE A 212 -3.94 5.30 -12.74
CA ILE A 212 -5.15 4.49 -12.55
C ILE A 212 -6.28 5.18 -13.31
N GLY A 213 -7.02 4.42 -14.12
CA GLY A 213 -8.06 5.05 -14.92
C GLY A 213 -8.70 4.16 -15.97
N THR A 214 -9.17 4.84 -17.00
CA THR A 214 -9.78 4.26 -18.19
C THR A 214 -9.28 4.96 -19.44
N ASN A 215 -9.31 4.25 -20.56
CA ASN A 215 -9.31 4.88 -21.88
C ASN A 215 -10.65 4.61 -22.59
N ASP A 216 -10.74 4.81 -23.89
CA ASP A 216 -11.95 4.57 -24.68
C ASP A 216 -12.30 3.08 -24.86
N ARG A 217 -11.45 2.15 -24.40
CA ARG A 217 -11.57 0.70 -24.57
C ARG A 217 -11.65 -0.08 -23.28
N MET A 218 -10.85 0.29 -22.29
CA MET A 218 -10.62 -0.50 -21.09
C MET A 218 -10.47 0.34 -19.82
N ALA A 219 -10.53 -0.33 -18.67
CA ALA A 219 -10.24 0.22 -17.35
C ALA A 219 -9.14 -0.60 -16.67
N TRP A 220 -8.33 0.09 -15.83
CA TRP A 220 -7.29 -0.55 -15.03
C TRP A 220 -7.19 0.05 -13.63
N GLY A 221 -6.73 -0.79 -12.69
CA GLY A 221 -6.52 -0.39 -11.31
C GLY A 221 -5.44 -1.22 -10.63
N PHE A 222 -4.91 -0.74 -9.50
CA PHE A 222 -3.75 -1.32 -8.84
C PHE A 222 -3.99 -1.56 -7.35
N THR A 223 -3.37 -2.65 -6.83
CA THR A 223 -3.05 -2.79 -5.42
C THR A 223 -1.61 -3.25 -5.27
N ASN A 224 -0.89 -2.77 -4.26
CA ASN A 224 0.47 -3.22 -4.02
C ASN A 224 0.51 -4.74 -3.89
N LEU A 225 1.40 -5.39 -4.66
CA LEU A 225 1.61 -6.84 -4.64
C LEU A 225 2.42 -7.28 -3.40
N GLY A 226 3.20 -6.35 -2.82
CA GLY A 226 4.02 -6.66 -1.65
C GLY A 226 5.24 -7.54 -1.95
N THR A 227 5.70 -7.60 -3.20
CA THR A 227 6.85 -8.40 -3.60
C THR A 227 8.09 -8.02 -2.80
N ASP A 228 8.83 -9.02 -2.35
CA ASP A 228 10.11 -8.84 -1.67
C ASP A 228 11.21 -8.52 -2.70
N LEU A 229 11.44 -7.21 -2.88
CA LEU A 229 12.37 -6.62 -3.86
C LEU A 229 13.61 -5.99 -3.24
N GLN A 230 13.79 -6.06 -1.94
CA GLN A 230 14.82 -5.34 -1.24
C GLN A 230 15.61 -6.30 -0.38
N ASP A 231 16.77 -6.79 -0.86
CA ASP A 231 17.63 -7.65 -0.07
C ASP A 231 18.72 -6.86 0.63
N LEU A 232 19.08 -7.31 1.83
CA LEU A 232 20.22 -6.79 2.59
C LEU A 232 21.39 -7.74 2.46
N TYR A 233 22.56 -7.16 2.18
CA TYR A 233 23.83 -7.89 2.08
C TYR A 233 24.81 -7.40 3.16
N ARG A 234 25.31 -8.34 3.98
CA ARG A 234 26.37 -8.06 4.95
C ARG A 234 27.70 -8.05 4.21
N GLU A 235 28.28 -6.85 4.08
CA GLU A 235 29.53 -6.64 3.36
C GLU A 235 30.23 -5.34 3.75
N PRO A 236 31.56 -5.21 3.54
CA PRO A 236 32.26 -3.95 3.75
C PRO A 236 31.86 -2.90 2.72
N ALA A 237 31.98 -1.63 3.07
CA ALA A 237 31.95 -0.55 2.10
C ALA A 237 33.20 -0.61 1.21
N VAL A 238 33.03 -0.46 -0.09
CA VAL A 238 34.10 -0.43 -1.11
C VAL A 238 34.33 0.97 -1.65
N GLU A 239 33.33 1.87 -1.48
CA GLU A 239 33.35 3.23 -1.97
C GLU A 239 32.56 4.14 -1.02
N GLN A 240 32.76 5.47 -1.13
CA GLN A 240 31.94 6.47 -0.47
C GLN A 240 31.42 7.48 -1.50
N ARG A 241 30.10 7.67 -1.54
CA ARG A 241 29.47 8.72 -2.33
C ARG A 241 29.25 9.96 -1.48
N ARG A 242 29.70 11.10 -2.00
CA ARG A 242 29.52 12.40 -1.35
C ARG A 242 28.23 13.06 -1.83
N GLU A 243 27.35 13.43 -0.90
CA GLU A 243 26.14 14.22 -1.15
C GLU A 243 26.25 15.57 -0.45
N LEU A 244 25.91 16.63 -1.16
CA LEU A 244 25.82 17.98 -0.60
C LEU A 244 24.34 18.36 -0.48
N ILE A 245 23.87 18.59 0.74
CA ILE A 245 22.50 18.97 1.05
C ILE A 245 22.46 20.48 1.28
N ALA A 246 21.85 21.22 0.36
CA ALA A 246 21.65 22.65 0.51
C ALA A 246 20.62 22.92 1.62
N VAL A 247 20.98 23.77 2.58
CA VAL A 247 20.12 24.16 3.70
C VAL A 247 19.92 25.68 3.65
N LYS A 248 18.67 26.12 3.57
CA LYS A 248 18.35 27.55 3.49
C LYS A 248 18.92 28.32 4.69
N GLY A 249 19.73 29.35 4.41
CA GLY A 249 20.34 30.21 5.44
C GLY A 249 21.51 29.57 6.20
N GLN A 250 22.01 28.42 5.76
CA GLN A 250 23.16 27.74 6.35
C GLN A 250 24.13 27.26 5.27
N ALA A 251 25.34 26.87 5.67
CA ALA A 251 26.27 26.17 4.79
C ALA A 251 25.68 24.81 4.37
N PRO A 252 25.95 24.34 3.15
CA PRO A 252 25.55 22.99 2.75
C PRO A 252 26.08 21.93 3.70
N VAL A 253 25.24 20.95 4.02
CA VAL A 253 25.65 19.80 4.83
C VAL A 253 26.20 18.71 3.92
N GLU A 254 27.41 18.26 4.21
CA GLU A 254 28.02 17.12 3.55
C GLU A 254 27.55 15.82 4.21
N HIS A 255 27.10 14.89 3.39
CA HIS A 255 26.72 13.54 3.83
C HIS A 255 27.47 12.51 2.99
N LEU A 256 28.24 11.64 3.67
CA LEU A 256 28.98 10.55 3.04
C LEU A 256 28.14 9.27 3.12
N VAL A 257 27.80 8.71 1.97
CA VAL A 257 27.02 7.47 1.85
C VAL A 257 28.00 6.34 1.53
N PRO A 258 28.23 5.39 2.46
CA PRO A 258 29.02 4.20 2.16
C PRO A 258 28.30 3.33 1.11
N LEU A 259 29.04 2.82 0.14
CA LEU A 259 28.56 1.92 -0.92
C LEU A 259 29.27 0.58 -0.78
N GLY A 260 28.51 -0.51 -0.71
CA GLY A 260 29.02 -1.88 -0.88
C GLY A 260 28.91 -2.33 -2.33
N LYS A 261 29.23 -3.60 -2.60
CA LYS A 261 29.09 -4.23 -3.92
C LYS A 261 27.62 -4.21 -4.39
N HIS A 262 26.68 -4.42 -3.47
CA HIS A 262 25.25 -4.58 -3.78
C HIS A 262 24.44 -3.28 -3.70
N GLY A 263 25.06 -2.17 -3.30
CA GLY A 263 24.40 -0.86 -3.27
C GLY A 263 24.76 -0.02 -2.04
N PRO A 264 23.96 1.03 -1.75
CA PRO A 264 24.22 1.89 -0.61
C PRO A 264 24.00 1.14 0.72
N GLN A 265 24.88 1.38 1.68
CA GLN A 265 24.68 0.88 3.02
C GLN A 265 23.59 1.69 3.73
N VAL A 266 22.47 1.04 4.02
CA VAL A 266 21.34 1.63 4.76
C VAL A 266 21.53 1.57 6.27
N LEU A 267 22.40 0.66 6.72
CA LEU A 267 22.93 0.54 8.06
C LEU A 267 24.42 0.16 7.96
N PRO A 268 25.25 0.43 8.99
CA PRO A 268 26.68 0.07 8.95
C PRO A 268 26.88 -1.41 8.61
N GLY A 269 27.62 -1.68 7.52
CA GLY A 269 27.91 -3.02 7.06
C GLY A 269 26.74 -3.74 6.36
N LEU A 270 25.60 -3.08 6.13
CA LEU A 270 24.45 -3.65 5.42
C LEU A 270 24.12 -2.85 4.16
N SER A 271 24.45 -3.39 3.01
CA SER A 271 24.12 -2.83 1.70
C SER A 271 22.72 -3.25 1.26
N LEU A 272 22.01 -2.31 0.64
CA LEU A 272 20.68 -2.54 0.09
C LEU A 272 20.76 -2.86 -1.41
N HIS A 273 20.38 -4.07 -1.78
CA HIS A 273 20.14 -4.45 -3.17
C HIS A 273 18.67 -4.26 -3.53
N TRP A 274 18.40 -3.33 -4.46
CA TRP A 274 17.05 -2.94 -4.83
C TRP A 274 16.98 -2.50 -6.31
N PRO A 275 16.11 -3.10 -7.16
CA PRO A 275 16.05 -2.78 -8.59
C PRO A 275 15.73 -1.32 -8.89
N ALA A 276 15.02 -0.62 -7.99
CA ALA A 276 14.78 0.81 -8.14
C ALA A 276 16.06 1.67 -8.11
N LEU A 277 17.19 1.10 -7.66
CA LEU A 277 18.50 1.76 -7.69
C LEU A 277 19.33 1.41 -8.94
N ASP A 278 18.77 0.58 -9.83
CA ASP A 278 19.37 0.27 -11.11
C ASP A 278 18.73 1.14 -12.21
N PRO A 279 19.47 2.08 -12.82
CA PRO A 279 18.91 3.00 -13.81
C PRO A 279 18.38 2.29 -15.07
N ARG A 280 18.80 1.06 -15.35
CA ARG A 280 18.31 0.26 -16.49
C ARG A 280 16.83 -0.11 -16.38
N HIS A 281 16.25 -0.02 -15.19
CA HIS A 281 14.87 -0.39 -14.91
C HIS A 281 13.93 0.80 -14.72
N LEU A 282 14.40 2.04 -14.82
CA LEU A 282 13.61 3.21 -14.39
C LEU A 282 13.02 4.05 -15.54
N HIS A 283 13.54 3.97 -16.74
CA HIS A 283 13.32 4.98 -17.79
C HIS A 283 12.01 4.86 -18.60
N ARG A 284 11.12 3.92 -18.26
CA ARG A 284 9.91 3.62 -19.03
C ARG A 284 8.63 3.97 -18.24
N PRO A 285 8.03 5.13 -18.48
CA PRO A 285 6.73 5.45 -17.88
C PRO A 285 5.60 4.59 -18.47
N LEU A 286 4.54 4.35 -17.68
CA LEU A 286 3.36 3.55 -18.08
C LEU A 286 2.46 4.23 -19.13
N THR A 287 2.99 4.99 -20.06
CA THR A 287 2.20 5.71 -21.08
C THR A 287 1.42 4.78 -21.99
N GLY A 288 1.92 3.58 -22.26
CA GLY A 288 1.26 2.58 -23.10
C GLY A 288 -0.15 2.18 -22.64
N LEU A 289 -0.47 2.30 -21.35
CA LEU A 289 -1.83 2.02 -20.84
C LEU A 289 -2.89 2.97 -21.41
N MET A 290 -2.52 4.24 -21.66
CA MET A 290 -3.46 5.21 -22.22
C MET A 290 -3.85 4.87 -23.67
N GLU A 291 -3.00 4.17 -24.39
CA GLU A 291 -3.17 3.81 -25.80
C GLU A 291 -3.60 2.36 -26.03
N ALA A 292 -3.54 1.52 -25.01
CA ALA A 292 -3.86 0.10 -25.10
C ALA A 292 -5.32 -0.15 -25.55
N HIS A 293 -5.54 -1.17 -26.36
CA HIS A 293 -6.84 -1.50 -26.93
C HIS A 293 -7.47 -2.74 -26.31
N ASP A 294 -6.64 -3.69 -25.87
CA ASP A 294 -7.05 -5.00 -25.42
C ASP A 294 -6.10 -5.59 -24.36
N TRP A 295 -6.33 -6.85 -24.01
CA TRP A 295 -5.50 -7.58 -23.06
C TRP A 295 -4.05 -7.74 -23.50
N ALA A 296 -3.78 -7.87 -24.80
CA ALA A 296 -2.41 -8.02 -25.32
C ALA A 296 -1.64 -6.71 -25.19
N ASP A 297 -2.24 -5.59 -25.59
CA ASP A 297 -1.67 -4.25 -25.45
C ASP A 297 -1.47 -3.88 -23.96
N PHE A 298 -2.45 -4.22 -23.11
CA PHE A 298 -2.33 -4.03 -21.66
C PHE A 298 -1.11 -4.79 -21.11
N ASN A 299 -0.93 -6.05 -21.47
CA ASN A 299 0.23 -6.83 -21.04
C ASN A 299 1.53 -6.22 -21.56
N ALA A 300 1.60 -5.81 -22.82
CA ALA A 300 2.79 -5.18 -23.39
C ALA A 300 3.15 -3.87 -22.67
N ALA A 301 2.15 -3.05 -22.32
CA ALA A 301 2.37 -1.81 -21.59
C ALA A 301 2.93 -2.04 -20.17
N ILE A 302 2.55 -3.14 -19.50
CA ILE A 302 3.03 -3.44 -18.14
C ILE A 302 4.29 -4.32 -18.12
N ASP A 303 4.67 -4.98 -19.23
CA ASP A 303 5.90 -5.76 -19.33
C ASP A 303 7.15 -4.89 -19.09
N VAL A 304 7.06 -3.61 -19.40
CA VAL A 304 8.14 -2.64 -19.21
C VAL A 304 8.10 -1.95 -17.84
N HIS A 305 7.10 -2.24 -16.99
CA HIS A 305 6.96 -1.63 -15.68
C HIS A 305 7.91 -2.27 -14.66
N PRO A 306 8.92 -1.56 -14.19
CA PRO A 306 9.92 -2.14 -13.28
C PRO A 306 9.40 -2.28 -11.83
N GLY A 307 8.38 -1.51 -11.48
CA GLY A 307 7.82 -1.44 -10.14
C GLY A 307 7.33 -0.02 -9.76
N PRO A 308 6.84 0.15 -8.53
CA PRO A 308 6.70 -0.90 -7.51
C PRO A 308 5.75 -2.01 -7.96
N PRO A 309 5.98 -3.28 -7.58
CA PRO A 309 5.16 -4.40 -8.05
C PRO A 309 3.70 -4.26 -7.63
N GLN A 310 2.80 -4.51 -8.57
CA GLN A 310 1.36 -4.32 -8.38
C GLN A 310 0.55 -5.55 -8.78
N ASN A 311 -0.57 -5.77 -8.11
CA ASN A 311 -1.70 -6.52 -8.63
C ASN A 311 -2.45 -5.60 -9.59
N MET A 312 -2.34 -5.81 -10.88
CA MET A 312 -3.05 -5.00 -11.88
C MET A 312 -4.32 -5.72 -12.32
N ILE A 313 -5.46 -5.04 -12.20
CA ILE A 313 -6.75 -5.53 -12.68
C ILE A 313 -7.14 -4.80 -13.95
N TYR A 314 -7.72 -5.53 -14.87
CA TYR A 314 -8.14 -5.15 -16.20
C TYR A 314 -9.61 -5.47 -16.43
N ALA A 315 -10.30 -4.61 -17.18
CA ALA A 315 -11.60 -4.90 -17.79
C ALA A 315 -11.73 -4.14 -19.11
N ASP A 316 -12.43 -4.73 -20.10
CA ASP A 316 -12.66 -4.08 -21.37
C ASP A 316 -14.14 -4.02 -21.78
N ARG A 317 -14.43 -3.21 -22.82
CA ARG A 317 -15.79 -3.07 -23.38
C ARG A 317 -16.30 -4.31 -24.09
N GLU A 318 -15.42 -5.22 -24.47
CA GLU A 318 -15.77 -6.50 -25.10
C GLU A 318 -16.37 -7.47 -24.08
N GLY A 319 -16.04 -7.30 -22.80
CA GLY A 319 -16.62 -8.04 -21.69
C GLY A 319 -15.61 -8.86 -20.90
N HIS A 320 -14.33 -8.77 -21.26
CA HIS A 320 -13.26 -9.50 -20.62
C HIS A 320 -12.81 -8.85 -19.32
N ILE A 321 -12.36 -9.68 -18.39
CA ILE A 321 -11.75 -9.27 -17.13
C ILE A 321 -10.44 -10.01 -16.90
N GLY A 322 -9.46 -9.34 -16.29
CA GLY A 322 -8.16 -9.95 -16.07
C GLY A 322 -7.44 -9.43 -14.84
N TRP A 323 -6.46 -10.19 -14.40
CA TRP A 323 -5.46 -9.81 -13.40
C TRP A 323 -4.08 -10.22 -13.86
N ARG A 324 -3.10 -9.39 -13.56
CA ARG A 324 -1.69 -9.69 -13.77
C ARG A 324 -0.84 -9.10 -12.65
N ALA A 325 0.16 -9.87 -12.19
CA ALA A 325 1.26 -9.32 -11.40
C ALA A 325 2.18 -8.49 -12.31
N SER A 326 2.56 -7.28 -11.86
CA SER A 326 3.51 -6.42 -12.56
C SER A 326 4.73 -6.10 -11.70
N GLY A 327 5.75 -5.54 -12.31
CA GLY A 327 7.03 -5.26 -11.66
C GLY A 327 7.99 -6.45 -11.70
N LEU A 328 9.16 -6.29 -11.11
CA LEU A 328 10.20 -7.31 -11.10
C LEU A 328 9.97 -8.30 -9.94
N ILE A 329 10.19 -9.59 -10.19
CA ILE A 329 10.26 -10.65 -9.16
C ILE A 329 11.66 -11.26 -9.23
N PRO A 330 12.50 -11.12 -8.18
CA PRO A 330 13.87 -11.62 -8.22
C PRO A 330 13.93 -13.14 -8.18
N LEU A 331 14.86 -13.69 -8.97
CA LEU A 331 15.22 -15.10 -8.95
C LEU A 331 16.42 -15.30 -8.01
N ARG A 332 16.16 -15.86 -6.84
CA ARG A 332 17.16 -16.18 -5.82
C ARG A 332 17.63 -17.64 -5.99
N ARG A 333 18.64 -18.05 -5.22
CA ARG A 333 19.05 -19.46 -5.15
C ARG A 333 17.91 -20.36 -4.66
N PRO A 334 17.88 -21.64 -5.01
CA PRO A 334 16.86 -22.58 -4.52
C PRO A 334 16.82 -22.62 -2.98
N GLY A 335 15.61 -22.54 -2.43
CA GLY A 335 15.38 -22.55 -0.97
C GLY A 335 15.54 -21.19 -0.29
N ASP A 336 15.87 -20.15 -1.03
CA ASP A 336 15.96 -18.78 -0.53
C ASP A 336 14.67 -18.02 -0.88
N ASP A 337 13.92 -17.63 0.14
CA ASP A 337 12.67 -16.88 0.02
C ASP A 337 12.87 -15.35 0.17
N GLY A 338 14.12 -14.91 0.36
CA GLY A 338 14.47 -13.51 0.56
C GLY A 338 14.22 -12.99 1.98
N SER A 339 13.81 -13.81 2.93
CA SER A 339 13.52 -13.35 4.31
C SER A 339 14.76 -13.01 5.13
N ARG A 340 15.95 -13.45 4.70
CA ARG A 340 17.20 -13.36 5.45
C ARG A 340 18.13 -12.25 4.95
N ILE A 341 19.11 -11.88 5.79
CA ILE A 341 20.25 -11.07 5.40
C ILE A 341 21.28 -12.00 4.73
N HIS A 342 21.71 -11.62 3.53
CA HIS A 342 22.66 -12.37 2.71
C HIS A 342 24.12 -12.04 3.09
N ASP A 343 25.03 -12.97 2.80
CA ASP A 343 26.46 -12.75 2.88
C ASP A 343 26.98 -12.19 1.54
N GLY A 344 27.28 -10.89 1.49
CA GLY A 344 27.71 -10.19 0.27
C GLY A 344 29.08 -10.64 -0.26
N THR A 345 29.82 -11.46 0.51
CA THR A 345 31.10 -12.07 0.06
C THR A 345 30.87 -13.37 -0.75
N ARG A 346 29.66 -13.88 -0.76
CA ARG A 346 29.29 -15.14 -1.41
C ARG A 346 28.53 -14.92 -2.71
N PRO A 347 29.15 -15.20 -3.89
CA PRO A 347 28.46 -15.00 -5.19
C PRO A 347 27.24 -15.88 -5.41
N ASP A 348 27.12 -17.02 -4.71
CA ASP A 348 25.94 -17.89 -4.80
C ASP A 348 24.69 -17.32 -4.09
N GLU A 349 24.85 -16.27 -3.30
CA GLU A 349 23.77 -15.51 -2.67
C GLU A 349 23.29 -14.33 -3.52
N ASP A 350 23.99 -13.99 -4.60
CA ASP A 350 23.56 -12.94 -5.55
C ASP A 350 22.27 -13.37 -6.30
N TRP A 351 21.47 -12.40 -6.67
CA TRP A 351 20.31 -12.67 -7.53
C TRP A 351 20.74 -13.20 -8.90
N ARG A 352 19.96 -14.13 -9.44
CA ARG A 352 20.19 -14.76 -10.75
C ARG A 352 19.48 -14.06 -11.89
N GLY A 353 18.82 -12.94 -11.62
CA GLY A 353 17.99 -12.16 -12.51
C GLY A 353 16.56 -12.02 -12.00
N PHE A 354 15.62 -11.90 -12.92
CA PHE A 354 14.20 -11.71 -12.64
C PHE A 354 13.35 -12.69 -13.43
N VAL A 355 12.13 -12.95 -12.97
CA VAL A 355 11.12 -13.67 -13.73
C VAL A 355 10.89 -12.96 -15.06
N ALA A 356 10.91 -13.70 -16.16
CA ALA A 356 10.67 -13.12 -17.47
C ALA A 356 9.22 -12.59 -17.60
N PRO A 357 8.97 -11.50 -18.32
CA PRO A 357 7.62 -10.93 -18.46
C PRO A 357 6.58 -11.93 -18.94
N ILE A 358 6.95 -12.85 -19.85
CA ILE A 358 6.06 -13.89 -20.36
C ILE A 358 5.60 -14.87 -19.29
N ASP A 359 6.44 -15.10 -18.26
CA ASP A 359 6.20 -16.05 -17.17
C ASP A 359 5.52 -15.39 -15.95
N MET A 360 5.29 -14.06 -16.00
CA MET A 360 4.62 -13.36 -14.91
C MET A 360 3.20 -13.89 -14.66
N PRO A 361 2.81 -14.09 -13.38
CA PRO A 361 1.50 -14.66 -13.03
C PRO A 361 0.34 -13.80 -13.57
N ARG A 362 -0.64 -14.46 -14.19
CA ARG A 362 -1.81 -13.80 -14.78
C ARG A 362 -3.05 -14.69 -14.75
N VAL A 363 -4.22 -14.07 -14.73
CA VAL A 363 -5.54 -14.71 -14.86
C VAL A 363 -6.37 -13.90 -15.84
N TYR A 364 -7.04 -14.56 -16.76
CA TYR A 364 -7.90 -13.94 -17.75
C TYR A 364 -9.22 -14.70 -17.83
N ASP A 365 -10.34 -14.00 -17.77
CA ASP A 365 -11.69 -14.51 -17.82
C ASP A 365 -11.94 -15.72 -16.88
N PRO A 366 -11.72 -15.55 -15.57
CA PRO A 366 -11.94 -16.65 -14.64
C PRO A 366 -13.41 -17.07 -14.60
N ALA A 367 -13.67 -18.37 -14.51
CA ALA A 367 -15.02 -18.95 -14.58
C ALA A 367 -16.01 -18.39 -13.55
N GLN A 368 -15.52 -17.95 -12.37
CA GLN A 368 -16.34 -17.30 -11.35
C GLN A 368 -16.82 -15.89 -11.75
N GLY A 369 -16.27 -15.30 -12.81
CA GLY A 369 -16.62 -13.98 -13.29
C GLY A 369 -16.37 -12.84 -12.30
N LEU A 370 -15.35 -12.99 -11.44
CA LEU A 370 -14.91 -11.93 -10.52
C LEU A 370 -13.43 -12.10 -10.15
N ILE A 371 -12.79 -10.97 -9.85
CA ILE A 371 -11.42 -10.90 -9.31
C ILE A 371 -11.40 -9.83 -8.22
N ALA A 372 -10.74 -10.10 -7.10
CA ALA A 372 -10.56 -9.11 -6.03
C ALA A 372 -9.16 -9.22 -5.42
N THR A 373 -8.54 -8.07 -5.17
CA THR A 373 -7.26 -7.96 -4.48
C THR A 373 -7.33 -6.85 -3.42
N ALA A 374 -6.80 -7.12 -2.26
CA ALA A 374 -6.70 -6.16 -1.16
C ALA A 374 -5.37 -6.35 -0.41
N ASN A 375 -4.28 -6.51 -1.16
CA ASN A 375 -2.92 -6.83 -0.69
C ASN A 375 -2.82 -8.21 0.00
N ASN A 376 -3.86 -9.04 -0.14
CA ASN A 376 -3.86 -10.43 0.31
C ASN A 376 -3.00 -11.30 -0.61
N ARG A 377 -2.72 -12.52 -0.18
CA ARG A 377 -1.98 -13.50 -0.96
C ARG A 377 -2.73 -13.84 -2.24
N THR A 378 -2.18 -13.38 -3.39
CA THR A 378 -2.75 -13.61 -4.73
C THR A 378 -2.02 -14.69 -5.51
N ILE A 379 -0.80 -15.04 -5.10
CA ILE A 379 0.05 -16.00 -5.79
C ILE A 379 0.36 -17.16 -4.85
N GLY A 380 -0.07 -18.35 -5.24
CA GLY A 380 0.18 -19.60 -4.54
C GLY A 380 1.46 -20.31 -5.00
N THR A 381 1.76 -21.44 -4.38
CA THR A 381 2.99 -22.20 -4.58
C THR A 381 3.06 -22.98 -5.90
N ALA A 382 2.02 -22.96 -6.74
CA ALA A 382 2.13 -23.41 -8.13
C ALA A 382 3.04 -22.49 -8.97
N PHE A 383 3.20 -21.22 -8.55
CA PHE A 383 4.20 -20.33 -9.13
C PHE A 383 5.58 -20.63 -8.52
N PRO A 384 6.63 -20.85 -9.34
CA PRO A 384 7.87 -21.45 -8.87
C PRO A 384 8.82 -20.50 -8.12
N ALA A 385 8.59 -19.17 -8.18
CA ALA A 385 9.43 -18.19 -7.53
C ALA A 385 8.77 -17.64 -6.25
N PRO A 386 9.49 -17.47 -5.12
CA PRO A 386 9.00 -16.74 -3.96
C PRO A 386 8.70 -15.29 -4.33
N VAL A 387 7.50 -14.79 -3.97
CA VAL A 387 7.07 -13.43 -4.32
C VAL A 387 7.14 -12.50 -3.12
N ALA A 388 6.65 -12.93 -1.98
CA ALA A 388 6.61 -12.14 -0.75
C ALA A 388 6.72 -13.03 0.48
N THR A 389 7.25 -12.43 1.56
CA THR A 389 7.40 -13.09 2.88
C THR A 389 6.26 -12.75 3.83
N GLY A 390 5.29 -11.92 3.40
CA GLY A 390 4.10 -11.55 4.17
C GLY A 390 3.05 -10.89 3.30
N TRP A 391 1.78 -11.11 3.66
CA TRP A 391 0.61 -10.62 2.95
C TRP A 391 -0.40 -10.02 3.93
N ALA A 392 -1.28 -9.13 3.47
CA ALA A 392 -2.44 -8.74 4.25
C ALA A 392 -3.34 -9.94 4.50
N SER A 393 -3.96 -9.98 5.67
CA SER A 393 -4.99 -10.97 5.98
C SER A 393 -6.20 -10.83 5.05
N MET A 394 -7.03 -11.86 5.00
CA MET A 394 -8.29 -11.86 4.24
C MET A 394 -9.37 -10.94 4.84
N SER A 395 -9.05 -10.06 5.80
CA SER A 395 -10.03 -9.17 6.44
C SER A 395 -10.80 -8.34 5.43
N ARG A 396 -10.09 -7.62 4.52
CA ARG A 396 -10.68 -6.79 3.47
C ARG A 396 -11.05 -7.61 2.23
N ALA A 397 -10.11 -8.37 1.67
CA ALA A 397 -10.36 -9.20 0.49
C ALA A 397 -11.51 -10.20 0.72
N GLY A 398 -11.56 -10.85 1.88
CA GLY A 398 -12.64 -11.77 2.25
C GLY A 398 -13.99 -11.09 2.34
N ARG A 399 -14.06 -9.83 2.84
CA ARG A 399 -15.32 -9.06 2.86
C ARG A 399 -15.76 -8.67 1.46
N ILE A 400 -14.82 -8.24 0.60
CA ILE A 400 -15.11 -7.93 -0.82
C ILE A 400 -15.67 -9.19 -1.51
N LEU A 401 -14.97 -10.32 -1.43
CA LEU A 401 -15.41 -11.58 -2.04
C LEU A 401 -16.78 -12.04 -1.52
N GLU A 402 -16.99 -11.99 -0.19
CA GLU A 402 -18.28 -12.33 0.42
C GLU A 402 -19.43 -11.53 -0.20
N ARG A 403 -19.23 -10.22 -0.38
CA ARG A 403 -20.25 -9.35 -0.96
C ARG A 403 -20.43 -9.63 -2.46
N LEU A 404 -19.33 -9.74 -3.22
CA LEU A 404 -19.37 -9.99 -4.66
C LEU A 404 -19.98 -11.35 -5.01
N GLU A 405 -19.79 -12.37 -4.17
CA GLU A 405 -20.34 -13.72 -4.38
C GLU A 405 -21.84 -13.79 -4.09
N LYS A 406 -22.31 -13.08 -3.06
CA LYS A 406 -23.70 -13.16 -2.57
C LYS A 406 -24.64 -12.14 -3.16
N ASP A 407 -24.15 -10.92 -3.41
CA ASP A 407 -24.97 -9.79 -3.81
C ASP A 407 -24.94 -9.60 -5.35
N GLY A 408 -25.84 -8.81 -5.85
CA GLY A 408 -25.95 -8.45 -7.26
C GLY A 408 -27.40 -8.51 -7.77
N PRO A 409 -27.64 -8.15 -9.02
CA PRO A 409 -26.68 -7.63 -9.99
C PRO A 409 -26.14 -6.25 -9.61
N TRP A 410 -24.85 -6.03 -9.89
CA TRP A 410 -24.11 -4.83 -9.51
C TRP A 410 -24.29 -3.66 -10.47
N ASP A 411 -24.19 -2.45 -9.94
CA ASP A 411 -24.05 -1.19 -10.68
C ASP A 411 -23.01 -0.28 -10.02
N ALA A 412 -22.69 0.86 -10.63
CA ALA A 412 -21.67 1.76 -10.15
C ALA A 412 -21.96 2.31 -8.74
N ALA A 413 -23.24 2.59 -8.43
CA ALA A 413 -23.63 3.08 -7.10
C ALA A 413 -23.43 2.02 -6.01
N ALA A 414 -23.75 0.75 -6.31
CA ALA A 414 -23.53 -0.37 -5.40
C ALA A 414 -22.03 -0.63 -5.18
N PHE A 415 -21.19 -0.45 -6.21
CA PHE A 415 -19.72 -0.54 -6.07
C PHE A 415 -19.15 0.59 -5.21
N GLU A 416 -19.60 1.83 -5.38
CA GLU A 416 -19.26 2.92 -4.48
C GLU A 416 -19.69 2.67 -3.03
N ALA A 417 -20.87 2.09 -2.83
CA ALA A 417 -21.34 1.72 -1.50
C ALA A 417 -20.45 0.63 -0.89
N LEU A 418 -20.00 -0.36 -1.68
CA LEU A 418 -19.06 -1.39 -1.23
C LEU A 418 -17.68 -0.80 -0.87
N GLN A 419 -17.17 0.18 -1.62
CA GLN A 419 -15.93 0.88 -1.25
C GLN A 419 -16.04 1.60 0.11
N ARG A 420 -17.25 1.94 0.53
CA ARG A 420 -17.53 2.59 1.81
C ARG A 420 -17.98 1.64 2.93
N ASP A 421 -17.94 0.32 2.72
CA ASP A 421 -18.35 -0.68 3.73
C ASP A 421 -17.42 -0.60 4.95
N PRO A 422 -17.92 -0.22 6.14
CA PRO A 422 -17.11 -0.05 7.35
C PRO A 422 -16.98 -1.34 8.17
N VAL A 423 -17.54 -2.46 7.70
CA VAL A 423 -17.56 -3.71 8.47
C VAL A 423 -16.21 -4.39 8.48
N SER A 424 -15.69 -4.66 9.67
CA SER A 424 -14.47 -5.43 9.89
C SER A 424 -14.79 -6.89 10.27
N ARG A 425 -14.67 -7.81 9.30
CA ARG A 425 -14.78 -9.27 9.57
C ARG A 425 -13.83 -9.71 10.67
N PHE A 426 -12.64 -9.14 10.70
CA PHE A 426 -11.63 -9.46 11.71
C PHE A 426 -12.15 -9.22 13.13
N HIS A 427 -12.69 -8.03 13.43
CA HIS A 427 -13.17 -7.69 14.77
C HIS A 427 -14.38 -8.53 15.19
N ALA A 428 -15.30 -8.79 14.25
CA ALA A 428 -16.44 -9.69 14.52
C ALA A 428 -15.95 -11.10 14.88
N ALA A 429 -15.04 -11.66 14.08
CA ALA A 429 -14.48 -13.00 14.30
C ALA A 429 -13.65 -13.05 15.61
N PHE A 430 -12.87 -12.00 15.91
CA PHE A 430 -12.04 -11.90 17.11
C PHE A 430 -12.90 -11.90 18.39
N VAL A 431 -13.92 -11.05 18.45
CA VAL A 431 -14.84 -10.97 19.60
C VAL A 431 -15.58 -12.30 19.79
N SER A 432 -16.05 -12.90 18.70
CA SER A 432 -16.71 -14.21 18.72
C SER A 432 -15.78 -15.31 19.23
N ALA A 433 -14.53 -15.35 18.75
CA ALA A 433 -13.54 -16.35 19.14
C ALA A 433 -13.11 -16.27 20.62
N LEU A 434 -13.22 -15.09 21.22
CA LEU A 434 -12.96 -14.89 22.65
C LEU A 434 -14.18 -15.18 23.54
N GLY A 435 -15.35 -15.47 22.99
CA GLY A 435 -16.58 -15.72 23.76
C GLY A 435 -17.12 -14.47 24.46
N LEU A 436 -16.91 -13.27 23.90
CA LEU A 436 -17.25 -11.99 24.54
C LEU A 436 -18.55 -11.35 24.00
N GLN A 437 -19.47 -12.17 23.48
CA GLN A 437 -20.77 -11.69 22.98
C GLN A 437 -21.63 -11.06 24.06
N GLU A 438 -21.50 -11.44 25.33
CA GLU A 438 -22.19 -10.81 26.45
C GLU A 438 -21.64 -9.40 26.75
N VAL A 439 -20.33 -9.17 26.52
CA VAL A 439 -19.69 -7.86 26.71
C VAL A 439 -20.00 -6.92 25.54
N LEU A 440 -20.17 -7.47 24.34
CA LEU A 440 -20.43 -6.75 23.09
C LEU A 440 -21.63 -7.39 22.36
N PRO A 441 -22.85 -7.26 22.91
CA PRO A 441 -24.03 -7.92 22.35
C PRO A 441 -24.36 -7.38 20.94
N GLY A 442 -24.62 -8.31 20.02
CA GLY A 442 -25.00 -7.99 18.64
C GLY A 442 -23.89 -7.39 17.76
N PHE A 443 -22.64 -7.31 18.23
CA PHE A 443 -21.53 -6.74 17.49
C PHE A 443 -21.16 -7.58 16.26
N GLN A 444 -21.22 -6.97 15.07
CA GLN A 444 -20.89 -7.59 13.79
C GLN A 444 -19.69 -6.94 13.09
N GLY A 445 -18.94 -6.06 13.79
CA GLY A 445 -17.73 -5.44 13.27
C GLY A 445 -17.94 -4.08 12.60
N GLU A 446 -19.06 -3.41 12.85
CA GLU A 446 -19.38 -2.11 12.26
C GLU A 446 -18.53 -0.99 12.87
N ALA A 447 -17.58 -0.46 12.09
CA ALA A 447 -16.72 0.65 12.48
C ALA A 447 -17.40 2.01 12.21
N GLU A 448 -18.60 2.19 12.78
CA GLU A 448 -19.35 3.44 12.68
C GLU A 448 -18.84 4.49 13.69
N PRO A 449 -18.85 5.79 13.36
CA PRO A 449 -18.34 6.82 14.26
C PRO A 449 -18.99 6.82 15.65
N GLY A 450 -20.28 6.53 15.75
CA GLY A 450 -21.02 6.43 17.01
C GLY A 450 -20.81 5.13 17.80
N SER A 451 -20.10 4.13 17.22
CA SER A 451 -19.98 2.80 17.83
C SER A 451 -19.00 2.77 19.01
N THR A 452 -19.51 2.68 20.23
CA THR A 452 -18.69 2.35 21.41
C THR A 452 -18.28 0.87 21.43
N ALA A 453 -19.08 0.01 20.80
CA ALA A 453 -18.78 -1.43 20.70
C ALA A 453 -17.53 -1.66 19.86
N PHE A 454 -17.35 -0.95 18.73
CA PHE A 454 -16.14 -1.04 17.92
C PHE A 454 -14.90 -0.53 18.68
N THR A 455 -15.02 0.59 19.39
CA THR A 455 -13.92 1.08 20.26
C THR A 455 -13.48 0.02 21.26
N ARG A 456 -14.42 -0.63 21.93
CA ARG A 456 -14.14 -1.69 22.91
C ARG A 456 -13.47 -2.90 22.27
N ALA A 457 -13.95 -3.34 21.11
CA ALA A 457 -13.37 -4.43 20.35
C ALA A 457 -11.92 -4.13 19.93
N GLU A 458 -11.64 -2.92 19.47
CA GLU A 458 -10.29 -2.49 19.07
C GLU A 458 -9.35 -2.33 20.26
N LEU A 459 -9.78 -1.78 21.39
CA LEU A 459 -8.99 -1.71 22.61
C LEU A 459 -8.66 -3.08 23.13
N LEU A 460 -9.63 -4.01 23.10
CA LEU A 460 -9.42 -5.39 23.49
C LEU A 460 -8.40 -6.08 22.55
N ARG A 461 -8.52 -5.88 21.23
CA ARG A 461 -7.56 -6.40 20.24
C ARG A 461 -6.13 -5.91 20.53
N ARG A 462 -5.98 -4.58 20.73
CA ARG A 462 -4.66 -3.98 21.04
C ARG A 462 -4.07 -4.55 22.33
N THR A 463 -4.87 -4.66 23.37
CA THR A 463 -4.44 -5.20 24.66
C THR A 463 -4.08 -6.68 24.54
N PHE A 464 -4.91 -7.48 23.86
CA PHE A 464 -4.67 -8.89 23.61
C PHE A 464 -3.37 -9.11 22.82
N ARG A 465 -3.21 -8.39 21.70
CA ARG A 465 -2.00 -8.42 20.86
C ARG A 465 -0.75 -8.08 21.69
N ARG A 466 -0.77 -6.98 22.39
CA ARG A 466 0.38 -6.53 23.19
C ARG A 466 0.77 -7.54 24.24
N LYS A 467 -0.18 -8.00 25.08
CA LYS A 467 0.10 -8.96 26.14
C LYS A 467 0.56 -10.33 25.60
N LEU A 468 -0.03 -10.74 24.48
CA LEU A 468 0.39 -11.99 23.85
C LEU A 468 1.79 -11.86 23.28
N LEU A 469 2.10 -10.75 22.61
CA LEU A 469 3.43 -10.49 22.07
C LEU A 469 4.50 -10.38 23.16
N GLU A 470 4.20 -9.73 24.30
CA GLU A 470 5.07 -9.71 25.48
C GLU A 470 5.40 -11.13 25.95
N ARG A 471 4.42 -12.02 25.96
CA ARG A 471 4.61 -13.43 26.33
C ARG A 471 5.40 -14.22 25.29
N LEU A 472 5.10 -14.00 24.01
CA LEU A 472 5.78 -14.68 22.89
C LEU A 472 7.25 -14.28 22.79
N LEU A 473 7.57 -13.02 23.02
CA LEU A 473 8.92 -12.46 22.89
C LEU A 473 9.70 -12.41 24.22
N GLN A 474 9.12 -12.83 25.34
CA GLN A 474 9.81 -12.84 26.63
C GLN A 474 11.12 -13.62 26.54
N GLY A 475 12.25 -12.98 26.91
CA GLY A 475 13.59 -13.59 26.88
C GLY A 475 14.19 -13.70 25.47
N THR A 476 13.65 -13.00 24.49
CA THR A 476 14.23 -12.85 23.14
C THR A 476 14.92 -11.51 22.97
N ALA A 477 15.69 -11.34 21.89
CA ALA A 477 16.34 -10.08 21.55
C ALA A 477 15.34 -9.00 21.04
N LEU A 478 14.21 -9.41 20.47
CA LEU A 478 13.22 -8.50 19.91
C LEU A 478 12.28 -8.00 21.00
N ALA A 479 12.27 -6.69 21.27
CA ALA A 479 11.31 -6.13 22.20
C ALA A 479 9.91 -6.03 21.54
N PRO A 480 8.80 -6.22 22.31
CA PRO A 480 7.44 -6.16 21.78
C PRO A 480 7.11 -4.85 21.04
N LYS A 481 7.69 -3.72 21.48
CA LYS A 481 7.53 -2.40 20.85
C LYS A 481 8.17 -2.32 19.45
N ASP A 482 9.13 -3.17 19.15
CA ASP A 482 9.94 -3.17 17.94
C ASP A 482 9.45 -4.17 16.90
N TYR A 483 8.54 -5.05 17.31
CA TYR A 483 7.89 -5.98 16.42
C TYR A 483 6.89 -5.26 15.51
N ARG A 484 7.10 -5.39 14.21
CA ARG A 484 6.26 -4.86 13.15
C ARG A 484 6.08 -5.92 12.07
N HIS A 485 4.88 -6.41 11.90
CA HIS A 485 4.56 -7.34 10.82
C HIS A 485 3.19 -7.05 10.24
N PHE A 486 3.11 -7.06 8.92
CA PHE A 486 1.93 -6.71 8.16
C PHE A 486 0.74 -7.66 8.38
N GLY A 487 1.02 -8.95 8.62
CA GLY A 487 0.02 -10.00 8.86
C GLY A 487 -0.21 -10.32 10.32
N ASP A 488 0.00 -9.41 11.26
CA ASP A 488 -0.14 -9.71 12.69
C ASP A 488 -1.56 -10.09 13.12
N ASP A 489 -2.61 -9.65 12.43
CA ASP A 489 -3.98 -10.11 12.64
C ASP A 489 -4.13 -11.62 12.42
N LEU A 490 -3.32 -12.24 11.56
CA LEU A 490 -3.39 -13.69 11.33
C LEU A 490 -3.10 -14.45 12.62
N TRP A 491 -1.99 -14.15 13.30
CA TRP A 491 -1.67 -14.83 14.54
C TRP A 491 -2.51 -14.37 15.73
N VAL A 492 -2.94 -13.10 15.76
CA VAL A 492 -3.88 -12.60 16.79
C VAL A 492 -5.20 -13.37 16.71
N LEU A 493 -5.75 -13.51 15.51
CA LEU A 493 -7.01 -14.24 15.31
C LEU A 493 -6.85 -15.74 15.53
N ALA A 494 -5.74 -16.33 15.09
CA ALA A 494 -5.43 -17.74 15.33
C ALA A 494 -5.34 -18.04 16.84
N ALA A 495 -4.61 -17.21 17.60
CA ALA A 495 -4.56 -17.34 19.05
C ALA A 495 -5.92 -17.14 19.71
N ALA A 496 -6.74 -16.21 19.21
CA ALA A 496 -8.11 -16.03 19.72
C ALA A 496 -9.01 -17.24 19.45
N LYS A 497 -8.91 -17.84 18.27
CA LYS A 497 -9.67 -19.05 17.88
C LYS A 497 -9.18 -20.33 18.56
N ALA A 498 -7.90 -20.40 18.94
CA ALA A 498 -7.29 -21.60 19.52
C ALA A 498 -8.02 -22.06 20.78
N THR A 499 -8.15 -23.39 20.94
CA THR A 499 -8.76 -24.00 22.11
C THR A 499 -7.89 -23.83 23.37
N PRO A 500 -8.45 -23.94 24.59
CA PRO A 500 -7.66 -23.94 25.83
C PRO A 500 -6.54 -25.00 25.84
N GLY A 501 -6.79 -26.18 25.25
CA GLY A 501 -5.81 -27.26 25.14
C GLY A 501 -4.62 -26.88 24.23
N GLU A 502 -4.87 -26.21 23.10
CA GLU A 502 -3.82 -25.70 22.20
C GLU A 502 -3.01 -24.60 22.88
N TRP A 503 -3.65 -23.69 23.60
CA TRP A 503 -2.98 -22.66 24.39
C TRP A 503 -2.02 -23.26 25.43
N HIS A 504 -2.49 -24.25 26.16
CA HIS A 504 -1.67 -24.93 27.15
C HIS A 504 -0.50 -25.66 26.50
N ARG A 505 -0.74 -26.39 25.41
CA ARG A 505 0.29 -27.12 24.65
C ARG A 505 1.38 -26.16 24.11
N ALA A 506 0.98 -25.03 23.52
CA ALA A 506 1.90 -24.00 23.04
C ALA A 506 2.68 -23.28 24.16
N GLY A 507 2.38 -23.54 25.44
CA GLY A 507 3.02 -22.88 26.58
C GLY A 507 2.46 -21.49 26.89
N LEU A 508 1.30 -21.14 26.34
CA LEU A 508 0.65 -19.83 26.53
C LEU A 508 -0.13 -19.74 27.87
N GLY A 509 -0.22 -20.83 28.64
CA GLY A 509 -0.90 -20.89 29.94
C GLY A 509 -2.43 -21.01 29.79
N ASP A 510 -3.17 -20.54 30.79
CA ASP A 510 -4.64 -20.59 30.80
C ASP A 510 -5.24 -19.46 29.94
N LYS A 511 -6.00 -19.84 28.92
CA LYS A 511 -6.62 -18.92 27.97
C LYS A 511 -7.67 -18.03 28.62
N ALA A 512 -8.52 -18.61 29.48
CA ALA A 512 -9.63 -17.87 30.09
C ALA A 512 -9.09 -16.76 31.00
N THR A 513 -8.13 -17.10 31.87
CA THR A 513 -7.44 -16.13 32.74
C THR A 513 -6.76 -15.02 31.91
N PHE A 514 -6.12 -15.37 30.78
CA PHE A 514 -5.47 -14.41 29.90
C PHE A 514 -6.48 -13.43 29.27
N VAL A 515 -7.60 -13.95 28.74
CA VAL A 515 -8.66 -13.13 28.13
C VAL A 515 -9.29 -12.19 29.16
N GLN A 516 -9.58 -12.69 30.38
CA GLN A 516 -10.12 -11.85 31.45
C GLN A 516 -9.14 -10.74 31.87
N ALA A 517 -7.85 -11.04 31.93
CA ALA A 517 -6.83 -10.03 32.19
C ALA A 517 -6.75 -8.96 31.08
N CYS A 518 -6.91 -9.36 29.80
CA CYS A 518 -6.98 -8.42 28.69
C CYS A 518 -8.24 -7.52 28.78
N LEU A 519 -9.38 -8.10 29.08
CA LEU A 519 -10.64 -7.38 29.22
C LEU A 519 -10.59 -6.38 30.40
N ALA A 520 -10.13 -6.83 31.56
CA ALA A 520 -10.00 -5.97 32.75
C ALA A 520 -9.04 -4.79 32.53
N GLU A 521 -8.00 -4.97 31.73
CA GLU A 521 -7.07 -3.90 31.37
C GLU A 521 -7.68 -2.95 30.32
N ALA A 522 -8.27 -3.47 29.25
CA ALA A 522 -8.93 -2.68 28.23
C ALA A 522 -10.06 -1.81 28.80
N GLN A 523 -10.79 -2.30 29.80
CA GLN A 523 -11.84 -1.55 30.51
C GLN A 523 -11.32 -0.36 31.30
N LYS A 524 -10.04 -0.32 31.67
CA LYS A 524 -9.42 0.81 32.39
C LYS A 524 -9.07 1.97 31.47
N GLU A 525 -9.01 1.71 30.16
CA GLU A 525 -8.69 2.75 29.17
C GLU A 525 -9.79 3.83 29.15
N PRO A 526 -9.45 5.12 29.21
CA PRO A 526 -10.46 6.20 29.14
C PRO A 526 -11.32 6.15 27.88
N ALA A 527 -10.76 5.60 26.78
CA ALA A 527 -11.43 5.44 25.51
C ALA A 527 -12.53 4.36 25.52
N TRP A 528 -12.57 3.45 26.49
CA TRP A 528 -13.56 2.36 26.57
C TRP A 528 -15.03 2.83 26.52
N LYS A 529 -15.28 4.05 26.98
CA LYS A 529 -16.61 4.66 27.02
C LYS A 529 -16.86 5.62 25.85
N ARG A 530 -15.86 5.85 24.99
CA ARG A 530 -15.92 6.83 23.90
C ARG A 530 -16.35 6.16 22.60
N PRO A 531 -17.07 6.88 21.72
CA PRO A 531 -17.41 6.38 20.40
C PRO A 531 -16.16 6.28 19.50
N TRP A 532 -16.24 5.40 18.50
CA TRP A 532 -15.14 5.13 17.58
C TRP A 532 -14.64 6.38 16.82
N GLY A 533 -15.55 7.26 16.40
CA GLY A 533 -15.20 8.47 15.69
C GLY A 533 -14.26 9.41 16.46
N GLU A 534 -14.29 9.40 17.79
CA GLU A 534 -13.34 10.15 18.62
C GLU A 534 -11.94 9.50 18.65
N GLN A 535 -11.86 8.19 18.40
CA GLN A 535 -10.60 7.44 18.40
C GLN A 535 -9.96 7.40 17.01
N ASN A 536 -10.76 7.54 15.95
CA ASN A 536 -10.35 7.40 14.56
C ASN A 536 -10.81 8.61 13.71
N GLU A 537 -10.52 9.82 14.18
CA GLU A 537 -10.79 11.03 13.41
C GLU A 537 -9.88 11.12 12.17
N LEU A 538 -10.48 11.44 11.03
CA LEU A 538 -9.74 11.81 9.83
C LEU A 538 -9.03 13.16 10.04
N ARG A 539 -7.70 13.16 9.94
CA ARG A 539 -6.82 14.32 10.17
C ARG A 539 -5.89 14.52 9.00
N ILE A 540 -6.35 15.18 7.97
CA ILE A 540 -5.52 15.51 6.81
C ILE A 540 -4.68 16.74 7.15
N LYS A 541 -3.35 16.65 6.96
CA LYS A 541 -2.44 17.74 7.32
C LYS A 541 -1.74 18.32 6.09
N HIS A 542 -1.68 19.64 6.07
CA HIS A 542 -0.79 20.37 5.18
C HIS A 542 0.64 20.37 5.78
N PRO A 543 1.73 20.36 4.99
CA PRO A 543 3.10 20.43 5.50
C PRO A 543 3.33 21.55 6.50
N PHE A 544 2.86 22.76 6.23
CA PHE A 544 2.96 23.89 7.16
C PHE A 544 2.11 23.77 8.43
N GLY A 545 1.05 22.97 8.38
CA GLY A 545 0.18 22.72 9.51
C GLY A 545 0.64 21.58 10.44
N ARG A 546 1.73 20.88 10.11
CA ARG A 546 2.22 19.74 10.92
C ARG A 546 2.68 20.14 12.32
N GLY A 547 3.25 21.34 12.46
CA GLY A 547 3.76 21.86 13.73
C GLY A 547 2.70 22.36 14.71
N GLY A 548 1.42 22.37 14.35
CA GLY A 548 0.34 22.87 15.22
C GLY A 548 0.18 24.40 15.19
N GLY A 549 -0.58 24.93 16.17
CA GLY A 549 -0.78 26.36 16.35
C GLY A 549 -1.54 27.06 15.21
N LEU A 550 -1.24 28.34 14.98
CA LEU A 550 -1.92 29.19 13.99
C LEU A 550 -1.80 28.62 12.57
N LEU A 551 -0.63 28.05 12.21
CA LEU A 551 -0.41 27.46 10.89
C LEU A 551 -1.28 26.21 10.69
N ALA A 552 -1.48 25.39 11.70
CA ALA A 552 -2.38 24.25 11.62
C ALA A 552 -3.83 24.70 11.41
N TRP A 553 -4.26 25.71 12.13
CA TRP A 553 -5.60 26.28 11.97
C TRP A 553 -5.82 26.86 10.58
N LEU A 554 -4.81 27.51 10.00
CA LEU A 554 -4.91 28.13 8.69
C LEU A 554 -4.82 27.09 7.55
N PHE A 555 -3.89 26.15 7.63
CA PHE A 555 -3.55 25.26 6.52
C PHE A 555 -4.19 23.88 6.57
N ASN A 556 -4.55 23.35 7.73
CA ASN A 556 -5.14 22.02 7.79
C ASN A 556 -6.65 22.08 7.49
N PRO A 557 -7.18 21.15 6.68
CA PRO A 557 -8.62 20.93 6.61
C PRO A 557 -9.21 20.55 7.99
N ALA A 558 -10.49 20.80 8.17
CA ALA A 558 -11.19 20.41 9.40
C ALA A 558 -11.16 18.88 9.59
N THR A 559 -10.97 18.43 10.83
CA THR A 559 -11.08 17.02 11.19
C THR A 559 -12.50 16.51 11.03
N ARG A 560 -12.67 15.22 10.73
CA ARG A 560 -13.97 14.59 10.49
C ARG A 560 -14.03 13.22 11.13
N GLN A 561 -15.19 12.90 11.68
CA GLN A 561 -15.51 11.56 12.14
C GLN A 561 -16.26 10.84 11.03
N ILE A 562 -15.64 9.82 10.44
CA ILE A 562 -16.21 9.03 9.33
C ILE A 562 -16.12 7.54 9.66
N PRO A 563 -17.02 6.71 9.10
CA PRO A 563 -16.94 5.26 9.27
C PRO A 563 -15.65 4.67 8.72
N GLY A 564 -15.25 3.52 9.25
CA GLY A 564 -14.12 2.74 8.75
C GLY A 564 -13.06 2.41 9.79
N SER A 565 -12.18 1.49 9.45
CA SER A 565 -11.04 1.05 10.27
C SER A 565 -9.93 0.50 9.37
N ALA A 566 -8.74 0.25 9.90
CA ALA A 566 -7.66 -0.40 9.12
C ALA A 566 -8.04 -1.78 8.54
N LYS A 567 -9.05 -2.45 9.10
CA LYS A 567 -9.46 -3.81 8.75
C LYS A 567 -10.83 -3.91 8.04
N SER A 568 -11.42 -2.80 7.65
CA SER A 568 -12.65 -2.73 6.83
C SER A 568 -12.31 -2.37 5.38
N ILE A 569 -13.23 -2.61 4.44
CA ILE A 569 -13.06 -2.19 3.03
C ILE A 569 -12.82 -0.68 2.99
N ARG A 570 -13.66 0.10 3.71
CA ARG A 570 -13.39 1.50 3.97
C ARG A 570 -12.24 1.63 4.96
N ALA A 571 -11.01 1.43 4.48
CA ALA A 571 -9.84 1.52 5.32
C ALA A 571 -9.58 2.97 5.72
N LEU A 572 -9.46 3.20 7.04
CA LEU A 572 -9.19 4.50 7.60
C LEU A 572 -8.47 4.37 8.95
N THR A 573 -7.34 5.08 9.08
CA THR A 573 -6.62 5.26 10.35
C THR A 573 -6.17 6.71 10.45
N GLY A 574 -6.94 7.57 11.07
CA GLY A 574 -6.57 8.96 11.34
C GLY A 574 -5.97 9.77 10.18
N THR A 575 -4.82 9.36 9.65
CA THR A 575 -4.09 10.03 8.56
C THR A 575 -3.90 9.19 7.31
N HIS A 576 -4.31 7.93 7.34
CA HIS A 576 -4.12 6.99 6.22
C HIS A 576 -5.46 6.39 5.82
N GLY A 577 -5.69 6.23 4.52
CA GLY A 577 -6.96 5.69 4.02
C GLY A 577 -7.09 5.79 2.51
N GLN A 578 -8.33 5.63 2.02
CA GLN A 578 -8.66 5.71 0.60
C GLN A 578 -8.24 7.06 0.02
N SER A 579 -7.06 7.12 -0.62
CA SER A 579 -6.50 8.35 -1.17
C SER A 579 -7.23 8.84 -2.43
N MET A 580 -7.95 7.96 -3.09
CA MET A 580 -9.01 8.22 -4.09
C MET A 580 -9.95 7.01 -4.13
N ARG A 581 -11.10 7.14 -4.76
CA ARG A 581 -11.95 6.01 -5.18
C ARG A 581 -12.33 6.18 -6.64
N MET A 582 -12.28 5.09 -7.38
CA MET A 582 -12.72 5.02 -8.79
C MET A 582 -13.69 3.86 -8.98
N VAL A 583 -14.72 4.09 -9.78
CA VAL A 583 -15.61 3.05 -10.32
C VAL A 583 -15.80 3.30 -11.81
N ALA A 584 -15.48 2.29 -12.62
CA ALA A 584 -15.65 2.30 -14.07
C ALA A 584 -16.67 1.26 -14.50
N ASP A 585 -17.75 1.69 -15.18
CA ASP A 585 -18.69 0.82 -15.88
C ASP A 585 -18.26 0.74 -17.35
N LEU A 586 -17.93 -0.45 -17.82
CA LEU A 586 -17.47 -0.68 -19.19
C LEU A 586 -18.59 -0.50 -20.24
N ALA A 587 -19.84 -0.35 -19.80
CA ALA A 587 -20.96 0.05 -20.66
C ALA A 587 -20.82 1.53 -21.09
N ASP A 588 -20.36 2.39 -20.19
CA ASP A 588 -20.08 3.81 -20.47
C ASP A 588 -18.85 4.31 -19.73
N LEU A 589 -17.71 4.25 -20.38
CA LEU A 589 -16.44 4.71 -19.81
C LEU A 589 -16.39 6.24 -19.61
N ASN A 590 -17.23 7.03 -20.30
CA ASN A 590 -17.34 8.47 -20.02
C ASN A 590 -17.95 8.74 -18.64
N ALA A 591 -18.83 7.85 -18.16
CA ALA A 591 -19.45 7.92 -16.84
C ALA A 591 -18.55 7.37 -15.71
N THR A 592 -17.25 7.15 -15.95
CA THR A 592 -16.31 6.75 -14.90
C THR A 592 -16.34 7.75 -13.74
N ARG A 593 -16.54 7.23 -12.53
CA ARG A 593 -16.63 7.99 -11.29
C ARG A 593 -15.28 8.00 -10.59
N LEU A 594 -14.87 9.19 -10.14
CA LEU A 594 -13.61 9.37 -9.43
C LEU A 594 -13.76 10.44 -8.35
N VAL A 595 -13.35 10.16 -7.12
CA VAL A 595 -13.46 11.11 -6.01
C VAL A 595 -12.22 11.08 -5.13
N LEU A 596 -11.78 12.28 -4.72
CA LEU A 596 -10.66 12.51 -3.81
C LEU A 596 -11.15 12.85 -2.39
N PRO A 597 -10.33 12.61 -1.34
CA PRO A 597 -10.66 12.99 0.05
C PRO A 597 -10.88 14.49 0.25
N LEU A 598 -10.23 15.31 -0.56
CA LEU A 598 -10.32 16.78 -0.55
C LEU A 598 -10.77 17.26 -1.94
N GLY A 599 -10.13 18.26 -2.47
CA GLY A 599 -10.20 18.65 -3.88
C GLY A 599 -8.80 18.55 -4.50
N VAL A 600 -8.65 19.06 -5.71
CA VAL A 600 -7.38 19.00 -6.47
C VAL A 600 -6.39 20.09 -6.06
N SER A 601 -6.84 21.17 -5.42
CA SER A 601 -6.01 22.33 -5.12
C SER A 601 -5.52 22.31 -3.67
N GLY A 602 -4.21 22.53 -3.48
CA GLY A 602 -3.64 22.85 -2.17
C GLY A 602 -3.79 24.31 -1.75
N HIS A 603 -4.17 25.20 -2.68
CA HIS A 603 -4.21 26.64 -2.43
C HIS A 603 -5.36 27.03 -1.50
N LEU A 604 -5.07 27.80 -0.44
CA LEU A 604 -6.03 28.18 0.62
C LEU A 604 -7.27 28.89 0.10
N GLY A 605 -7.13 29.73 -0.92
CA GLY A 605 -8.22 30.51 -1.51
C GLY A 605 -8.99 29.81 -2.63
N SER A 606 -8.64 28.57 -2.97
CA SER A 606 -9.30 27.83 -4.05
C SER A 606 -10.60 27.19 -3.59
N SER A 607 -11.67 27.35 -4.39
CA SER A 607 -12.93 26.62 -4.23
C SER A 607 -12.75 25.10 -4.39
N HIS A 608 -11.69 24.67 -5.13
CA HIS A 608 -11.36 23.26 -5.40
C HIS A 608 -10.40 22.66 -4.37
N ARG A 609 -10.34 23.23 -3.17
CA ARG A 609 -9.49 22.70 -2.09
C ARG A 609 -10.12 21.54 -1.34
N ILE A 610 -11.45 21.60 -1.14
CA ILE A 610 -12.21 20.63 -0.34
C ILE A 610 -13.57 20.26 -0.96
N ASP A 611 -13.80 20.60 -2.20
CA ASP A 611 -15.10 20.48 -2.89
C ASP A 611 -15.56 19.02 -3.08
N GLN A 612 -14.64 18.05 -3.11
CA GLN A 612 -14.99 16.65 -3.24
C GLN A 612 -15.19 15.92 -1.90
N THR A 613 -14.87 16.57 -0.77
CA THR A 613 -14.90 15.92 0.56
C THR A 613 -16.28 15.36 0.91
N ALA A 614 -17.36 16.04 0.56
CA ALA A 614 -18.72 15.57 0.83
C ALA A 614 -19.02 14.26 0.06
N ALA A 615 -18.77 14.23 -1.24
CA ALA A 615 -18.93 13.03 -2.07
C ALA A 615 -18.01 11.89 -1.60
N TRP A 616 -16.77 12.20 -1.20
CA TRP A 616 -15.87 11.18 -0.66
C TRP A 616 -16.37 10.61 0.67
N CYS A 617 -16.91 11.44 1.58
CA CYS A 617 -17.44 10.97 2.87
C CYS A 617 -18.75 10.19 2.73
N LEU A 618 -19.70 10.71 1.96
CA LEU A 618 -21.09 10.26 1.92
C LEU A 618 -21.42 9.41 0.70
N GLY A 619 -20.63 9.53 -0.38
CA GLY A 619 -20.87 8.96 -1.70
C GLY A 619 -21.57 9.93 -2.65
N ASP A 620 -21.59 9.53 -3.91
CA ASP A 620 -22.24 10.26 -5.01
C ASP A 620 -23.02 9.26 -5.88
N PRO A 621 -24.16 8.74 -5.40
CA PRO A 621 -24.87 7.67 -6.09
C PRO A 621 -25.31 8.02 -7.52
N GLN A 622 -25.52 9.29 -7.81
CA GLN A 622 -25.89 9.78 -9.13
C GLN A 622 -24.69 9.99 -10.06
N GLY A 623 -23.48 10.15 -9.50
CA GLY A 623 -22.26 10.43 -10.25
C GLY A 623 -22.11 11.88 -10.72
N ASP A 624 -22.96 12.78 -10.25
CA ASP A 624 -23.00 14.17 -10.72
C ASP A 624 -21.75 14.98 -10.32
N GLN A 625 -21.11 14.61 -9.21
CA GLN A 625 -19.92 15.30 -8.67
C GLN A 625 -18.62 14.55 -8.96
N THR A 626 -18.69 13.28 -9.31
CA THR A 626 -17.54 12.39 -9.42
C THR A 626 -17.17 12.02 -10.85
N CYS A 627 -18.06 12.25 -11.83
CA CYS A 627 -17.76 12.02 -13.23
C CYS A 627 -16.78 13.05 -13.78
N LEU A 628 -15.69 12.59 -14.42
CA LEU A 628 -14.68 13.48 -15.01
C LEU A 628 -15.13 14.09 -16.34
N HIS A 629 -16.01 13.42 -17.07
CA HIS A 629 -16.55 13.93 -18.33
C HIS A 629 -17.76 14.83 -18.08
N GLN A 630 -17.48 16.07 -17.69
CA GLN A 630 -18.49 17.13 -17.50
C GLN A 630 -18.18 18.32 -18.41
N PRO A 631 -19.18 19.15 -18.73
CA PRO A 631 -18.93 20.40 -19.45
C PRO A 631 -17.92 21.25 -18.74
N ALA A 632 -16.89 21.69 -19.45
CA ALA A 632 -15.85 22.55 -18.90
C ALA A 632 -16.45 23.91 -18.49
N ARG A 633 -16.13 24.35 -17.27
CA ARG A 633 -16.54 25.66 -16.73
C ARG A 633 -15.56 26.77 -17.14
N GLU A 634 -14.29 26.42 -17.32
CA GLU A 634 -13.22 27.33 -17.71
C GLU A 634 -12.36 26.65 -18.78
N HIS A 635 -11.81 27.45 -19.68
CA HIS A 635 -10.94 26.99 -20.75
C HIS A 635 -9.61 27.75 -20.71
N LEU A 636 -8.50 27.02 -20.78
CA LEU A 636 -7.17 27.56 -20.99
C LEU A 636 -6.64 27.06 -22.34
N LEU A 637 -6.41 27.99 -23.27
CA LEU A 637 -5.78 27.65 -24.54
C LEU A 637 -4.26 27.72 -24.40
N LEU A 638 -3.61 26.58 -24.58
CA LEU A 638 -2.16 26.48 -24.64
C LEU A 638 -1.75 26.52 -26.13
N THR A 639 -1.03 27.55 -26.54
CA THR A 639 -0.48 27.64 -27.89
C THR A 639 1.00 27.28 -27.88
N PRO A 640 1.46 26.42 -28.80
CA PRO A 640 2.88 26.19 -28.98
C PRO A 640 3.58 27.52 -29.35
N ARG A 641 4.74 27.75 -28.78
CA ARG A 641 5.61 28.91 -29.16
C ARG A 641 6.62 28.46 -30.17
#